data_e1b8dff6bdc8a539e229c283044ff8dd
#
_entry.id   e1b8dff6bdc8a539e229c283044ff8dd
#
_cell.length_a   1.000
_cell.length_b   1.000
_cell.length_c   1.000
_cell.angle_alpha   90.00
_cell.angle_beta   90.00
_cell.angle_gamma   90.00
#
_symmetry.space_group_name_H-M   'P 1'
#
loop_
_entity.id
_entity.type
_entity.pdbx_description
1 polymer ?
#
loop_
_entity_poly.entity_id
_entity_poly.type
_entity_poly.pdbx_seq_one_letter_code
_entity_poly.pdbx_strand_id
1 'polypeptide(L)'
;MTNLRAVDAFAGMGGFGLAGQNAGLDIVYANEFDKYAADIHDANFVRKVDRRSIVDVPADEIPEHDVILAGFPCFAAGTPVLTARGMVPIESVAKGDLVWTHEARWRTVTDTMVRESETVEFRPGFYSTPEHRLWMREAEQVWDPELRRKRRHLHEPDWVRADESKGKFFAVPTTVSGIEHDKPETLTWWQVGRWVADGHGGSSVFVSIGKGKLDDIEMFPGWYGTDRSESTVKLRMPNSKSEATWLTDNFGSGAANKTIPAFVLSLPEGERREFLNGYWSGDGGDVRSGAGTASVSVSPALSVGIMVLASSLGCSSVSFYQRTPDTTVIEGRTVNQRDYWRITAMNDDHGYTTAEGDFVWRRVRKDPAPGGVRTVYDLTVEEDHSFVAAGIVVHNCQAFTIAGKRGGFEDERGKLFPEIMRIATHHRTPLIVLENVKGLVSHDGGRTLETILRWLREAGYGVNYKVLSSWTHAGIPQARERIYIVAALGREVPQEVLPEPLEGLPDPREVNTWRSLLDPAEGIPERYWYTPESHMGRLFAETLAREDRVYKFMGRTGVWGLHDNDKGLVPTLVASDGGGKVPSILDRVYKRHRANQLRTHEMAPAMLANMGTGGGMVPVILEEGEQVLRPRKLTERECARLQGFPDDFALDVVSSTRQYKAVGNSVCVPLAERVIRAALTLLD
;
A
#
# COMPACT_ATOMS: atom_id res chain seq x y z
N MET A 1 7.29 15.72 43.40
CA MET A 1 6.76 14.60 42.56
C MET A 1 7.91 14.14 41.67
N THR A 2 8.31 12.89 41.76
CA THR A 2 9.29 12.32 40.81
C THR A 2 8.66 12.38 39.42
N ASN A 3 9.34 13.01 38.44
CA ASN A 3 8.87 12.99 37.05
C ASN A 3 8.80 11.56 36.57
N LEU A 4 7.61 11.10 36.14
CA LEU A 4 7.44 9.80 35.54
C LEU A 4 8.25 9.73 34.24
N ARG A 5 8.91 8.59 34.01
CA ARG A 5 9.83 8.36 32.91
C ARG A 5 9.10 7.66 31.77
N ALA A 6 9.29 8.11 30.53
CA ALA A 6 8.64 7.51 29.37
C ALA A 6 9.61 7.12 28.25
N VAL A 7 9.23 6.07 27.51
CA VAL A 7 9.86 5.62 26.28
C VAL A 7 8.93 5.95 25.12
N ASP A 8 9.45 6.64 24.10
CA ASP A 8 8.79 6.86 22.80
C ASP A 8 9.34 5.86 21.79
N ALA A 9 8.69 4.71 21.69
CA ALA A 9 9.03 3.67 20.74
C ALA A 9 8.37 4.00 19.38
N PHE A 10 9.15 4.22 18.32
CA PHE A 10 8.69 4.72 17.01
C PHE A 10 8.39 6.23 17.05
N ALA A 11 9.32 7.00 17.58
CA ALA A 11 9.14 8.41 17.89
C ALA A 11 8.75 9.29 16.67
N GLY A 12 9.05 8.87 15.45
CA GLY A 12 8.84 9.70 14.27
C GLY A 12 9.62 11.03 14.42
N MET A 13 8.95 12.13 14.13
CA MET A 13 9.51 13.46 14.37
C MET A 13 9.37 13.93 15.85
N GLY A 14 8.89 13.08 16.76
CA GLY A 14 8.77 13.38 18.18
C GLY A 14 7.37 13.82 18.63
N GLY A 15 6.31 13.51 17.91
CA GLY A 15 4.95 13.93 18.27
C GLY A 15 4.45 13.35 19.59
N PHE A 16 4.66 12.07 19.86
CA PHE A 16 4.35 11.47 21.16
C PHE A 16 5.29 11.95 22.25
N GLY A 17 6.58 12.09 21.96
CA GLY A 17 7.56 12.63 22.88
C GLY A 17 7.17 14.03 23.36
N LEU A 18 6.78 14.93 22.43
CA LEU A 18 6.32 16.28 22.75
C LEU A 18 5.03 16.26 23.59
N ALA A 19 4.05 15.43 23.20
CA ALA A 19 2.82 15.26 23.98
C ALA A 19 3.09 14.73 25.39
N GLY A 20 4.03 13.80 25.54
CA GLY A 20 4.50 13.29 26.83
C GLY A 20 5.17 14.36 27.70
N GLN A 21 6.08 15.14 27.12
CA GLN A 21 6.73 16.25 27.81
C GLN A 21 5.71 17.30 28.28
N ASN A 22 4.75 17.67 27.41
CA ASN A 22 3.66 18.56 27.78
C ASN A 22 2.80 17.99 28.92
N ALA A 23 2.62 16.65 28.96
CA ALA A 23 1.93 15.98 30.06
C ALA A 23 2.76 15.83 31.34
N GLY A 24 4.03 16.26 31.36
CA GLY A 24 4.92 16.22 32.52
C GLY A 24 5.80 14.97 32.61
N LEU A 25 5.91 14.18 31.51
CA LEU A 25 6.79 13.01 31.44
C LEU A 25 8.24 13.42 31.10
N ASP A 26 9.21 12.72 31.67
CA ASP A 26 10.60 12.74 31.21
C ASP A 26 10.80 11.65 30.15
N ILE A 27 11.00 12.01 28.88
CA ILE A 27 11.27 11.07 27.80
C ILE A 27 12.71 10.57 27.93
N VAL A 28 12.89 9.44 28.60
CA VAL A 28 14.21 8.87 28.90
C VAL A 28 14.83 8.09 27.75
N TYR A 29 14.03 7.70 26.75
CA TYR A 29 14.47 6.99 25.55
C TYR A 29 13.51 7.27 24.40
N ALA A 30 14.06 7.44 23.20
CA ALA A 30 13.30 7.53 21.95
C ALA A 30 13.98 6.68 20.89
N ASN A 31 13.21 5.96 20.08
CA ASN A 31 13.71 5.16 18.98
C ASN A 31 13.03 5.54 17.66
N GLU A 32 13.83 5.82 16.62
CA GLU A 32 13.35 6.08 15.26
C GLU A 32 14.45 5.76 14.25
N PHE A 33 14.20 4.79 13.38
CA PHE A 33 15.20 4.38 12.39
C PHE A 33 15.06 5.12 11.04
N ASP A 34 13.91 5.79 10.72
CA ASP A 34 13.81 6.67 9.55
C ASP A 34 14.73 7.87 9.75
N LYS A 35 15.79 7.93 8.95
CA LYS A 35 16.83 8.96 9.04
C LYS A 35 16.26 10.38 9.12
N TYR A 36 15.25 10.69 8.30
CA TYR A 36 14.74 12.06 8.17
C TYR A 36 13.81 12.44 9.32
N ALA A 37 13.00 11.50 9.79
CA ALA A 37 12.22 11.69 10.99
C ALA A 37 13.13 11.86 12.22
N ALA A 38 14.16 11.02 12.32
CA ALA A 38 15.20 11.11 13.34
C ALA A 38 15.99 12.44 13.29
N ASP A 39 16.31 12.96 12.10
CA ASP A 39 16.97 14.25 11.94
C ASP A 39 16.10 15.40 12.48
N ILE A 40 14.79 15.38 12.21
CA ILE A 40 13.84 16.37 12.75
C ILE A 40 13.73 16.22 14.27
N HIS A 41 13.57 14.97 14.76
CA HIS A 41 13.53 14.72 16.21
C HIS A 41 14.77 15.27 16.90
N ASP A 42 15.95 14.94 16.38
CA ASP A 42 17.23 15.36 16.94
C ASP A 42 17.47 16.87 16.91
N ALA A 43 16.79 17.60 16.02
CA ALA A 43 16.83 19.06 15.99
C ALA A 43 15.98 19.71 17.10
N ASN A 44 14.95 19.00 17.60
CA ASN A 44 13.96 19.55 18.53
C ASN A 44 14.10 19.05 19.96
N PHE A 45 14.78 17.91 20.17
CA PHE A 45 14.89 17.31 21.49
C PHE A 45 16.36 17.21 21.92
N VAL A 46 16.60 17.45 23.21
CA VAL A 46 17.94 17.36 23.80
C VAL A 46 18.44 15.91 23.72
N ARG A 47 17.59 14.97 24.05
CA ARG A 47 17.89 13.54 23.94
C ARG A 47 17.73 13.10 22.49
N LYS A 48 18.82 12.55 21.91
CA LYS A 48 18.83 12.04 20.54
C LYS A 48 18.16 10.68 20.46
N VAL A 49 17.56 10.38 19.32
CA VAL A 49 16.94 9.07 19.09
C VAL A 49 18.00 7.97 18.90
N ASP A 50 17.70 6.79 19.38
CA ASP A 50 18.37 5.57 18.95
C ASP A 50 17.90 5.25 17.52
N ARG A 51 18.84 5.22 16.58
CA ARG A 51 18.56 5.03 15.15
C ARG A 51 18.62 3.58 14.71
N ARG A 52 18.91 2.65 15.63
CA ARG A 52 18.80 1.22 15.38
C ARG A 52 17.33 0.84 15.20
N SER A 53 17.08 -0.26 14.49
CA SER A 53 15.76 -0.86 14.57
C SER A 53 15.45 -1.26 16.00
N ILE A 54 14.24 -1.04 16.48
CA ILE A 54 13.83 -1.38 17.85
C ILE A 54 14.01 -2.87 18.17
N VAL A 55 13.99 -3.70 17.13
CA VAL A 55 14.21 -5.15 17.20
C VAL A 55 15.66 -5.49 17.56
N ASP A 56 16.60 -4.65 17.11
CA ASP A 56 18.02 -4.83 17.36
C ASP A 56 18.47 -4.22 18.70
N VAL A 57 17.54 -3.58 19.41
CA VAL A 57 17.80 -2.98 20.72
C VAL A 57 17.43 -3.98 21.81
N PRO A 58 18.40 -4.53 22.58
CA PRO A 58 18.12 -5.34 23.76
C PRO A 58 17.26 -4.59 24.78
N ALA A 59 16.31 -5.27 25.41
CA ALA A 59 15.42 -4.60 26.34
C ALA A 59 16.14 -4.00 27.55
N ASP A 60 17.23 -4.61 27.99
CA ASP A 60 18.10 -4.14 29.09
C ASP A 60 18.93 -2.90 28.74
N GLU A 61 19.09 -2.55 27.46
CA GLU A 61 19.68 -1.28 27.02
C GLU A 61 18.67 -0.11 27.09
N ILE A 62 17.38 -0.40 27.13
CA ILE A 62 16.32 0.60 27.27
C ILE A 62 16.22 0.98 28.75
N PRO A 63 16.31 2.27 29.12
CA PRO A 63 16.24 2.68 30.52
C PRO A 63 14.93 2.26 31.21
N GLU A 64 14.99 2.04 32.53
CA GLU A 64 13.78 1.88 33.35
C GLU A 64 12.80 3.02 33.10
N HIS A 65 11.51 2.73 32.97
CA HIS A 65 10.48 3.68 32.63
C HIS A 65 9.10 3.27 33.14
N ASP A 66 8.23 4.25 33.27
CA ASP A 66 6.87 4.12 33.78
C ASP A 66 5.83 4.02 32.64
N VAL A 67 6.16 4.55 31.44
CA VAL A 67 5.23 4.70 30.32
C VAL A 67 5.88 4.32 28.98
N ILE A 68 5.12 3.64 28.08
CA ILE A 68 5.46 3.39 26.66
C ILE A 68 4.44 4.02 25.73
N LEU A 69 4.89 4.60 24.59
CA LEU A 69 4.13 5.28 23.51
C LEU A 69 4.47 4.75 22.09
N ALA A 70 3.50 4.31 21.18
CA ALA A 70 3.76 3.64 19.85
C ALA A 70 2.68 3.46 18.73
N GLY A 71 3.02 3.11 17.38
CA GLY A 71 2.16 2.85 16.18
C GLY A 71 2.73 2.17 14.85
N PHE A 72 2.04 1.28 13.94
CA PHE A 72 2.56 0.22 12.93
C PHE A 72 1.83 -0.12 11.55
N PRO A 73 2.34 -0.86 10.35
CA PRO A 73 1.93 -0.99 8.86
C PRO A 73 1.51 -2.32 8.09
N CYS A 74 1.09 -2.42 6.64
CA CYS A 74 0.63 -3.53 5.70
C CYS A 74 0.36 -3.30 4.15
N PHE A 75 -0.29 -4.31 3.31
CA PHE A 75 -0.59 -4.32 1.83
C PHE A 75 -2.06 -4.13 1.36
N ALA A 76 -2.30 -3.73 0.05
CA ALA A 76 -3.64 -3.45 -0.49
C ALA A 76 -4.39 -4.70 -1.02
N ALA A 77 -5.76 -4.68 -0.93
CA ALA A 77 -6.66 -5.67 -1.52
C ALA A 77 -6.42 -5.86 -3.03
N GLY A 78 -6.70 -7.07 -3.54
CA GLY A 78 -6.53 -7.43 -4.95
C GLY A 78 -5.09 -7.76 -5.34
N THR A 79 -4.12 -7.72 -4.42
CA THR A 79 -2.73 -8.12 -4.69
C THR A 79 -2.64 -9.63 -4.85
N PRO A 80 -2.23 -10.17 -6.03
CA PRO A 80 -2.13 -11.60 -6.23
C PRO A 80 -0.96 -12.19 -5.42
N VAL A 81 -1.24 -13.22 -4.63
CA VAL A 81 -0.28 -14.01 -3.86
C VAL A 81 -0.10 -15.38 -4.50
N LEU A 82 1.14 -15.85 -4.62
CA LEU A 82 1.44 -17.20 -5.10
C LEU A 82 1.21 -18.22 -3.98
N THR A 83 0.08 -18.91 -4.07
CA THR A 83 -0.29 -20.03 -3.18
C THR A 83 -0.17 -21.35 -3.92
N ALA A 84 -0.26 -22.49 -3.20
CA ALA A 84 -0.32 -23.82 -3.83
C ALA A 84 -1.54 -23.98 -4.77
N ARG A 85 -2.58 -23.17 -4.61
CA ARG A 85 -3.74 -23.09 -5.51
C ARG A 85 -3.49 -22.23 -6.76
N GLY A 86 -2.37 -21.46 -6.80
CA GLY A 86 -2.04 -20.51 -7.87
C GLY A 86 -2.05 -19.08 -7.38
N MET A 87 -2.19 -18.13 -8.32
CA MET A 87 -2.28 -16.69 -8.00
C MET A 87 -3.65 -16.36 -7.43
N VAL A 88 -3.72 -16.11 -6.14
CA VAL A 88 -4.95 -15.82 -5.39
C VAL A 88 -4.89 -14.39 -4.84
N PRO A 89 -5.97 -13.58 -4.91
CA PRO A 89 -5.99 -12.28 -4.26
C PRO A 89 -5.70 -12.40 -2.76
N ILE A 90 -4.88 -11.50 -2.21
CA ILE A 90 -4.39 -11.58 -0.82
C ILE A 90 -5.53 -11.66 0.20
N GLU A 91 -6.66 -11.00 -0.04
CA GLU A 91 -7.87 -11.07 0.79
C GLU A 91 -8.57 -12.43 0.77
N SER A 92 -8.21 -13.31 -0.16
CA SER A 92 -8.76 -14.66 -0.29
C SER A 92 -7.78 -15.74 0.20
N VAL A 93 -6.61 -15.35 0.68
CA VAL A 93 -5.67 -16.24 1.34
C VAL A 93 -6.09 -16.45 2.78
N ALA A 94 -6.13 -17.72 3.23
CA ALA A 94 -6.58 -18.09 4.54
C ALA A 94 -5.49 -18.82 5.33
N LYS A 95 -5.66 -18.88 6.64
CA LYS A 95 -4.84 -19.73 7.51
C LYS A 95 -4.90 -21.19 7.05
N GLY A 96 -3.72 -21.81 6.92
CA GLY A 96 -3.55 -23.17 6.39
C GLY A 96 -3.22 -23.24 4.91
N ASP A 97 -3.38 -22.14 4.14
CA ASP A 97 -2.89 -22.08 2.76
C ASP A 97 -1.36 -22.19 2.75
N LEU A 98 -0.82 -22.78 1.66
CA LEU A 98 0.61 -22.80 1.40
C LEU A 98 0.99 -21.66 0.46
N VAL A 99 2.04 -20.90 0.79
CA VAL A 99 2.61 -19.82 -0.04
C VAL A 99 4.07 -20.08 -0.35
N TRP A 100 4.54 -19.59 -1.50
CA TRP A 100 5.93 -19.72 -1.94
C TRP A 100 6.80 -18.62 -1.32
N THR A 101 7.98 -18.97 -0.79
CA THR A 101 8.82 -18.07 0.00
C THR A 101 10.13 -17.69 -0.71
N HIS A 102 10.96 -16.83 -0.07
CA HIS A 102 12.31 -16.46 -0.56
C HIS A 102 13.31 -17.61 -0.50
N GLU A 103 13.04 -18.64 0.31
CA GLU A 103 13.83 -19.88 0.38
C GLU A 103 13.44 -20.90 -0.70
N ALA A 104 12.69 -20.47 -1.72
CA ALA A 104 12.22 -21.30 -2.82
C ALA A 104 11.52 -22.60 -2.35
N ARG A 105 10.59 -22.46 -1.40
CA ARG A 105 9.83 -23.58 -0.82
C ARG A 105 8.44 -23.13 -0.36
N TRP A 106 7.53 -24.12 -0.19
CA TRP A 106 6.21 -23.89 0.36
C TRP A 106 6.23 -23.79 1.88
N ARG A 107 5.49 -22.81 2.41
CA ARG A 107 5.26 -22.63 3.84
C ARG A 107 3.81 -22.32 4.13
N THR A 108 3.36 -22.75 5.31
CA THR A 108 1.98 -22.57 5.77
C THR A 108 1.73 -21.12 6.17
N VAL A 109 0.61 -20.57 5.72
CA VAL A 109 0.05 -19.34 6.28
C VAL A 109 -0.52 -19.65 7.65
N THR A 110 0.07 -19.11 8.70
CA THR A 110 -0.36 -19.35 10.08
C THR A 110 -1.39 -18.35 10.55
N ASP A 111 -1.44 -17.17 9.93
CA ASP A 111 -2.45 -16.15 10.20
C ASP A 111 -2.54 -15.14 9.03
N THR A 112 -3.61 -14.32 9.03
CA THR A 112 -3.83 -13.25 8.05
C THR A 112 -4.21 -11.96 8.75
N MET A 113 -3.80 -10.81 8.19
CA MET A 113 -4.09 -9.50 8.76
C MET A 113 -4.70 -8.57 7.72
N VAL A 114 -5.64 -7.70 8.16
CA VAL A 114 -6.32 -6.68 7.31
C VAL A 114 -6.38 -5.34 8.04
N ARG A 115 -6.15 -4.21 7.35
CA ARG A 115 -6.33 -2.84 7.88
C ARG A 115 -6.41 -1.78 6.78
N GLU A 116 -6.76 -0.54 7.14
CA GLU A 116 -6.60 0.61 6.26
C GLU A 116 -5.21 1.23 6.46
N SER A 117 -4.48 1.48 5.37
CA SER A 117 -3.17 2.14 5.43
C SER A 117 -2.85 2.93 4.18
N GLU A 118 -1.95 3.89 4.31
CA GLU A 118 -1.32 4.52 3.17
C GLU A 118 -0.50 3.51 2.39
N THR A 119 -0.50 3.69 1.07
CA THR A 119 0.22 2.78 0.18
C THR A 119 1.07 3.54 -0.84
N VAL A 120 2.09 2.87 -1.34
CA VAL A 120 2.82 3.26 -2.54
C VAL A 120 2.53 2.27 -3.66
N GLU A 121 2.44 2.75 -4.88
CA GLU A 121 2.42 1.91 -6.06
C GLU A 121 3.86 1.48 -6.36
N PHE A 122 4.28 0.34 -5.79
CA PHE A 122 5.62 -0.21 -5.98
C PHE A 122 5.79 -0.92 -7.33
N ARG A 123 4.67 -1.35 -7.91
CA ARG A 123 4.55 -1.81 -9.29
C ARG A 123 3.25 -1.29 -9.90
N PRO A 124 3.18 -1.08 -11.24
CA PRO A 124 1.98 -0.58 -11.88
C PRO A 124 0.73 -1.41 -11.57
N GLY A 125 -0.24 -0.81 -10.88
CA GLY A 125 -1.47 -1.45 -10.42
C GLY A 125 -1.37 -2.23 -9.11
N PHE A 126 -0.17 -2.36 -8.50
CA PHE A 126 0.03 -3.08 -7.24
C PHE A 126 0.58 -2.16 -6.16
N TYR A 127 0.02 -2.28 -4.97
CA TYR A 127 0.20 -1.33 -3.88
C TYR A 127 0.60 -2.04 -2.58
N SER A 128 1.59 -1.49 -1.90
CA SER A 128 1.96 -1.88 -0.53
C SER A 128 2.10 -0.65 0.34
N THR A 129 2.22 -0.84 1.64
CA THR A 129 2.66 0.26 2.51
C THR A 129 4.09 0.67 2.17
N PRO A 130 4.48 1.96 2.34
CA PRO A 130 5.80 2.47 1.94
C PRO A 130 6.97 1.70 2.53
N GLU A 131 6.83 1.32 3.78
CA GLU A 131 7.83 0.60 4.57
C GLU A 131 7.85 -0.91 4.31
N HIS A 132 6.93 -1.46 3.52
CA HIS A 132 6.90 -2.89 3.26
C HIS A 132 8.20 -3.37 2.61
N ARG A 133 8.75 -4.49 3.08
CA ARG A 133 10.05 -5.00 2.65
C ARG A 133 9.91 -5.94 1.45
N LEU A 134 10.71 -5.66 0.44
CA LEU A 134 10.85 -6.43 -0.79
C LEU A 134 12.23 -7.11 -0.78
N TRP A 135 12.31 -8.38 -1.19
CA TRP A 135 13.57 -9.09 -1.35
C TRP A 135 14.30 -8.58 -2.58
N MET A 136 15.39 -7.85 -2.38
CA MET A 136 16.04 -7.07 -3.44
C MET A 136 17.56 -7.17 -3.37
N ARG A 137 18.19 -6.88 -4.52
CA ARG A 137 19.66 -6.74 -4.63
C ARG A 137 20.01 -5.33 -5.10
N GLU A 138 21.07 -4.78 -4.54
CA GLU A 138 21.72 -3.60 -5.09
C GLU A 138 22.70 -4.01 -6.19
N ALA A 139 23.03 -3.05 -7.05
CA ALA A 139 23.96 -3.30 -8.15
C ALA A 139 25.01 -2.21 -8.22
N GLU A 140 26.25 -2.62 -8.45
CA GLU A 140 27.35 -1.73 -8.77
C GLU A 140 27.93 -2.02 -10.14
N GLN A 141 28.69 -1.07 -10.68
CA GLN A 141 29.42 -1.21 -11.94
C GLN A 141 30.89 -1.48 -11.63
N VAL A 142 31.29 -2.75 -11.74
CA VAL A 142 32.67 -3.19 -11.53
C VAL A 142 33.41 -3.28 -12.86
N TRP A 143 34.67 -2.82 -12.90
CA TRP A 143 35.49 -2.94 -14.10
C TRP A 143 35.91 -4.39 -14.30
N ASP A 144 35.61 -4.96 -15.47
CA ASP A 144 36.03 -6.28 -15.89
C ASP A 144 37.29 -6.15 -16.76
N PRO A 145 38.46 -6.57 -16.28
CA PRO A 145 39.73 -6.42 -17.00
C PRO A 145 39.84 -7.33 -18.24
N GLU A 146 39.17 -8.49 -18.25
CA GLU A 146 39.18 -9.44 -19.36
C GLU A 146 38.34 -8.91 -20.52
N LEU A 147 37.14 -8.43 -20.22
CA LEU A 147 36.20 -7.87 -21.21
C LEU A 147 36.47 -6.39 -21.53
N ARG A 148 37.37 -5.75 -20.79
CA ARG A 148 37.74 -4.32 -20.92
C ARG A 148 36.52 -3.39 -20.92
N ARG A 149 35.51 -3.72 -20.09
CA ARG A 149 34.29 -2.95 -19.91
C ARG A 149 33.77 -3.06 -18.46
N LYS A 150 32.91 -2.13 -18.09
CA LYS A 150 32.17 -2.26 -16.81
C LYS A 150 31.13 -3.38 -16.92
N ARG A 151 31.09 -4.26 -15.93
CA ARG A 151 30.03 -5.26 -15.72
C ARG A 151 29.21 -4.90 -14.50
N ARG A 152 27.94 -5.24 -14.57
CA ARG A 152 27.07 -5.18 -13.39
C ARG A 152 27.42 -6.34 -12.46
N HIS A 153 27.63 -6.00 -11.20
CA HIS A 153 27.71 -6.94 -10.09
C HIS A 153 26.48 -6.71 -9.20
N LEU A 154 25.74 -7.77 -8.87
CA LEU A 154 24.64 -7.73 -7.93
C LEU A 154 25.17 -8.16 -6.57
N HIS A 155 24.97 -7.35 -5.54
CA HIS A 155 25.28 -7.69 -4.15
C HIS A 155 24.40 -8.83 -3.65
N GLU A 156 24.71 -9.41 -2.49
CA GLU A 156 23.82 -10.36 -1.83
C GLU A 156 22.43 -9.72 -1.62
N PRO A 157 21.35 -10.52 -1.67
CA PRO A 157 20.02 -9.99 -1.50
C PRO A 157 19.75 -9.55 -0.06
N ASP A 158 18.95 -8.49 0.08
CA ASP A 158 18.54 -7.93 1.36
C ASP A 158 17.09 -7.41 1.29
N TRP A 159 16.52 -7.16 2.45
CA TRP A 159 15.18 -6.65 2.61
C TRP A 159 15.14 -5.12 2.48
N VAL A 160 14.57 -4.62 1.40
CA VAL A 160 14.52 -3.20 1.04
C VAL A 160 13.09 -2.68 1.11
N ARG A 161 12.90 -1.49 1.64
CA ARG A 161 11.59 -0.81 1.70
C ARG A 161 11.01 -0.59 0.30
N ALA A 162 9.69 -0.71 0.16
CA ALA A 162 9.01 -0.49 -1.11
C ALA A 162 9.23 0.94 -1.65
N ASP A 163 9.24 1.96 -0.77
CA ASP A 163 9.49 3.36 -1.16
C ASP A 163 10.96 3.68 -1.51
N GLU A 164 11.90 2.76 -1.24
CA GLU A 164 13.33 2.87 -1.55
C GLU A 164 13.80 1.92 -2.66
N SER A 165 12.87 1.30 -3.36
CA SER A 165 13.16 0.22 -4.32
C SER A 165 13.78 0.70 -5.65
N LYS A 166 13.72 2.00 -5.98
CA LYS A 166 14.26 2.53 -7.26
C LYS A 166 15.72 2.17 -7.49
N GLY A 167 16.01 1.69 -8.69
CA GLY A 167 17.36 1.34 -9.12
C GLY A 167 17.83 -0.04 -8.68
N LYS A 168 17.21 -0.63 -7.67
CA LYS A 168 17.50 -1.96 -7.14
C LYS A 168 16.77 -3.04 -7.93
N PHE A 169 17.07 -4.31 -7.67
CA PHE A 169 16.56 -5.47 -8.40
C PHE A 169 15.71 -6.34 -7.47
N PHE A 170 14.42 -6.52 -7.78
CA PHE A 170 13.53 -7.41 -7.03
C PHE A 170 13.55 -8.85 -7.57
N ALA A 171 13.29 -9.82 -6.70
CA ALA A 171 13.27 -11.25 -7.01
C ALA A 171 11.92 -11.68 -7.61
N VAL A 172 11.94 -12.35 -8.76
CA VAL A 172 10.79 -13.06 -9.37
C VAL A 172 11.12 -14.54 -9.38
N PRO A 173 10.31 -15.45 -8.83
CA PRO A 173 10.60 -16.88 -8.83
C PRO A 173 10.69 -17.44 -10.25
N THR A 174 11.67 -18.33 -10.49
CA THR A 174 11.86 -18.99 -11.79
C THR A 174 11.14 -20.32 -11.90
N THR A 175 11.07 -21.05 -10.78
CA THR A 175 10.40 -22.36 -10.70
C THR A 175 9.68 -22.45 -9.37
N VAL A 176 8.64 -23.28 -9.37
CA VAL A 176 7.93 -23.69 -8.18
C VAL A 176 7.93 -25.21 -8.21
N SER A 177 8.08 -25.89 -7.10
CA SER A 177 8.19 -27.36 -7.05
C SER A 177 7.13 -27.98 -6.13
N GLY A 178 6.93 -29.29 -6.26
CA GLY A 178 6.14 -30.08 -5.33
C GLY A 178 4.62 -29.93 -5.46
N ILE A 179 4.10 -29.46 -6.59
CA ILE A 179 2.65 -29.40 -6.87
C ILE A 179 2.32 -30.42 -7.97
N GLU A 180 1.56 -31.43 -7.60
CA GLU A 180 1.01 -32.40 -8.55
C GLU A 180 -0.19 -31.86 -9.31
N HIS A 181 -0.48 -32.42 -10.48
CA HIS A 181 -1.63 -32.08 -11.30
C HIS A 181 -2.28 -33.35 -11.89
N ASP A 182 -3.55 -33.23 -12.17
CA ASP A 182 -4.40 -34.24 -12.78
C ASP A 182 -4.93 -33.83 -14.16
N LYS A 183 -4.06 -33.21 -14.97
CA LYS A 183 -4.42 -32.73 -16.32
C LYS A 183 -5.00 -33.88 -17.15
N PRO A 184 -6.20 -33.72 -17.75
CA PRO A 184 -6.76 -34.70 -18.68
C PRO A 184 -5.80 -35.01 -19.85
N GLU A 185 -5.56 -36.29 -20.12
CA GLU A 185 -4.70 -36.72 -21.21
C GLU A 185 -5.23 -36.28 -22.60
N THR A 186 -6.52 -36.00 -22.67
CA THR A 186 -7.21 -35.51 -23.90
C THR A 186 -6.83 -34.08 -24.27
N LEU A 187 -6.13 -33.35 -23.40
CA LEU A 187 -5.67 -31.99 -23.63
C LEU A 187 -4.14 -31.93 -23.71
N THR A 188 -3.59 -31.16 -24.65
CA THR A 188 -2.18 -30.76 -24.66
C THR A 188 -1.98 -29.48 -23.83
N TRP A 189 -0.77 -29.21 -23.37
CA TRP A 189 -0.49 -27.96 -22.67
C TRP A 189 -0.68 -26.73 -23.57
N TRP A 190 -0.43 -26.87 -24.87
CA TRP A 190 -0.71 -25.81 -25.83
C TRP A 190 -2.21 -25.48 -25.89
N GLN A 191 -3.09 -26.52 -25.97
CA GLN A 191 -4.54 -26.32 -25.96
C GLN A 191 -5.04 -25.69 -24.65
N VAL A 192 -4.48 -26.07 -23.51
CA VAL A 192 -4.79 -25.46 -22.22
C VAL A 192 -4.41 -23.98 -22.23
N GLY A 193 -3.20 -23.63 -22.64
CA GLY A 193 -2.76 -22.24 -22.77
C GLY A 193 -3.63 -21.43 -23.72
N ARG A 194 -3.99 -22.00 -24.85
CA ARG A 194 -4.89 -21.38 -25.85
C ARG A 194 -6.31 -21.17 -25.29
N TRP A 195 -6.81 -22.11 -24.50
CA TRP A 195 -8.07 -21.93 -23.78
C TRP A 195 -7.99 -20.83 -22.72
N VAL A 196 -6.89 -20.71 -22.01
CA VAL A 196 -6.69 -19.62 -21.04
C VAL A 196 -6.76 -18.24 -21.72
N ALA A 197 -6.29 -18.11 -22.95
CA ALA A 197 -6.45 -16.89 -23.74
C ALA A 197 -7.92 -16.68 -24.17
N ASP A 198 -8.43 -17.47 -25.06
CA ASP A 198 -9.71 -17.27 -25.79
C ASP A 198 -10.79 -18.30 -25.48
N GLY A 199 -10.56 -19.16 -24.50
CA GLY A 199 -11.50 -20.20 -24.12
C GLY A 199 -12.61 -19.69 -23.22
N HIS A 200 -13.77 -20.32 -23.35
CA HIS A 200 -14.90 -20.16 -22.45
C HIS A 200 -15.52 -21.52 -22.15
N GLY A 201 -16.05 -21.64 -20.97
CA GLY A 201 -16.56 -22.88 -20.43
C GLY A 201 -18.03 -22.80 -20.04
N GLY A 202 -18.57 -23.96 -19.78
CA GLY A 202 -19.90 -24.27 -19.32
C GLY A 202 -19.98 -25.77 -19.18
N SER A 203 -20.92 -26.43 -19.89
CA SER A 203 -21.00 -27.90 -19.99
C SER A 203 -20.06 -28.53 -21.00
N SER A 204 -19.22 -27.74 -21.68
CA SER A 204 -18.29 -28.21 -22.74
C SER A 204 -17.13 -27.20 -22.87
N VAL A 205 -16.01 -27.64 -23.41
CA VAL A 205 -14.86 -26.79 -23.74
C VAL A 205 -15.06 -26.11 -25.10
N PHE A 206 -14.92 -24.80 -25.11
CA PHE A 206 -14.95 -23.99 -26.31
C PHE A 206 -13.71 -23.10 -26.40
N VAL A 207 -13.23 -22.89 -27.64
CA VAL A 207 -12.17 -21.92 -27.94
C VAL A 207 -12.63 -21.09 -29.17
N SER A 208 -12.46 -19.77 -29.07
CA SER A 208 -12.73 -18.84 -30.16
C SER A 208 -11.44 -18.54 -30.91
N ILE A 209 -11.41 -18.73 -32.23
CA ILE A 209 -10.25 -18.52 -33.10
C ILE A 209 -10.58 -17.38 -34.06
N GLY A 210 -9.82 -16.28 -33.98
CA GLY A 210 -9.94 -15.17 -34.92
C GLY A 210 -9.47 -15.54 -36.33
N LYS A 211 -10.06 -14.94 -37.36
CA LYS A 211 -9.72 -15.23 -38.78
C LYS A 211 -8.24 -15.07 -39.13
N GLY A 212 -7.51 -14.21 -38.43
CA GLY A 212 -6.04 -14.05 -38.62
C GLY A 212 -5.20 -15.19 -38.04
N LYS A 213 -5.81 -16.17 -37.36
CA LYS A 213 -5.14 -17.27 -36.63
C LYS A 213 -5.74 -18.65 -36.99
N LEU A 214 -6.27 -18.80 -38.20
CA LEU A 214 -6.95 -20.03 -38.60
C LEU A 214 -6.02 -21.26 -38.63
N ASP A 215 -4.73 -21.08 -38.79
CA ASP A 215 -3.72 -22.14 -38.72
C ASP A 215 -3.72 -22.83 -37.34
N ASP A 216 -4.15 -22.14 -36.29
CA ASP A 216 -4.31 -22.72 -34.95
C ASP A 216 -5.36 -23.85 -34.90
N ILE A 217 -6.26 -23.95 -35.89
CA ILE A 217 -7.30 -24.99 -35.94
C ILE A 217 -6.66 -26.38 -36.01
N GLU A 218 -5.53 -26.52 -36.66
CA GLU A 218 -4.80 -27.78 -36.78
C GLU A 218 -4.32 -28.33 -35.44
N MET A 219 -4.16 -27.45 -34.45
CA MET A 219 -3.79 -27.82 -33.09
C MET A 219 -4.95 -28.40 -32.26
N PHE A 220 -6.16 -28.51 -32.86
CA PHE A 220 -7.38 -29.04 -32.23
C PHE A 220 -7.93 -30.25 -32.98
N PRO A 221 -7.18 -31.37 -33.12
CA PRO A 221 -7.63 -32.54 -33.84
C PRO A 221 -8.90 -33.12 -33.20
N GLY A 222 -9.90 -33.38 -34.01
CA GLY A 222 -11.19 -33.94 -33.57
C GLY A 222 -12.18 -32.94 -32.96
N TRP A 223 -11.81 -31.67 -32.84
CA TRP A 223 -12.76 -30.62 -32.47
C TRP A 223 -13.57 -30.17 -33.71
N TYR A 224 -14.78 -29.67 -33.49
CA TYR A 224 -15.65 -29.22 -34.58
C TYR A 224 -16.12 -27.77 -34.42
N GLY A 225 -16.29 -27.11 -35.56
CA GLY A 225 -16.80 -25.75 -35.59
C GLY A 225 -18.30 -25.70 -35.29
N THR A 226 -18.70 -24.91 -34.32
CA THR A 226 -20.11 -24.76 -33.88
C THR A 226 -20.73 -23.45 -34.33
N ASP A 227 -19.91 -22.42 -34.54
CA ASP A 227 -20.35 -21.10 -34.99
C ASP A 227 -19.25 -20.46 -35.83
N ARG A 228 -19.66 -19.77 -36.91
CA ARG A 228 -18.77 -19.04 -37.81
C ARG A 228 -19.33 -17.64 -38.03
N SER A 229 -18.80 -16.69 -37.28
CA SER A 229 -19.08 -15.27 -37.54
C SER A 229 -18.16 -14.73 -38.64
N GLU A 230 -18.40 -13.49 -39.08
CA GLU A 230 -17.49 -12.86 -40.05
C GLU A 230 -16.05 -12.69 -39.53
N SER A 231 -15.86 -12.70 -38.22
CA SER A 231 -14.55 -12.43 -37.56
C SER A 231 -13.94 -13.62 -36.82
N THR A 232 -14.70 -14.66 -36.44
CA THR A 232 -14.25 -15.77 -35.62
C THR A 232 -14.81 -17.13 -36.01
N VAL A 233 -14.07 -18.18 -35.68
CA VAL A 233 -14.53 -19.58 -35.68
C VAL A 233 -14.54 -20.06 -34.24
N LYS A 234 -15.69 -20.59 -33.79
CA LYS A 234 -15.83 -21.20 -32.48
C LYS A 234 -15.70 -22.70 -32.57
N LEU A 235 -14.63 -23.22 -31.96
CA LEU A 235 -14.40 -24.67 -31.88
C LEU A 235 -14.96 -25.22 -30.56
N ARG A 236 -15.52 -26.46 -30.68
CA ARG A 236 -16.01 -27.21 -29.52
C ARG A 236 -15.32 -28.57 -29.45
N MET A 237 -14.84 -28.95 -28.28
CA MET A 237 -14.36 -30.29 -28.00
C MET A 237 -15.55 -31.23 -27.77
N PRO A 238 -15.61 -32.40 -28.42
CA PRO A 238 -16.68 -33.38 -28.19
C PRO A 238 -16.57 -33.99 -26.78
N ASN A 239 -17.72 -34.30 -26.16
CA ASN A 239 -17.82 -34.98 -24.85
C ASN A 239 -16.92 -34.44 -23.71
N SER A 240 -16.71 -33.13 -23.67
CA SER A 240 -15.69 -32.48 -22.88
C SER A 240 -16.21 -31.87 -21.55
N LYS A 241 -17.15 -32.53 -20.87
CA LYS A 241 -17.73 -32.03 -19.61
C LYS A 241 -16.69 -32.06 -18.49
N SER A 242 -15.92 -33.14 -18.38
CA SER A 242 -14.84 -33.30 -17.38
C SER A 242 -13.71 -32.30 -17.61
N GLU A 243 -13.31 -32.14 -18.86
CA GLU A 243 -12.27 -31.16 -19.24
C GLU A 243 -12.73 -29.74 -19.01
N ALA A 244 -14.00 -29.41 -19.31
CA ALA A 244 -14.57 -28.09 -19.02
C ALA A 244 -14.59 -27.78 -17.51
N THR A 245 -14.94 -28.77 -16.69
CA THR A 245 -14.89 -28.66 -15.24
C THR A 245 -13.44 -28.45 -14.77
N TRP A 246 -12.52 -29.33 -15.20
CA TRP A 246 -11.11 -29.22 -14.84
C TRP A 246 -10.49 -27.86 -15.23
N LEU A 247 -10.73 -27.37 -16.45
CA LEU A 247 -10.25 -26.07 -16.92
C LEU A 247 -10.82 -24.91 -16.08
N THR A 248 -12.12 -24.96 -15.77
CA THR A 248 -12.79 -23.91 -15.02
C THR A 248 -12.32 -23.88 -13.55
N ASP A 249 -12.18 -25.05 -12.94
CA ASP A 249 -11.78 -25.17 -11.53
C ASP A 249 -10.32 -24.73 -11.32
N ASN A 250 -9.44 -25.02 -12.26
CA ASN A 250 -8.03 -24.70 -12.17
C ASN A 250 -7.67 -23.29 -12.68
N PHE A 251 -8.27 -22.85 -13.77
CA PHE A 251 -7.88 -21.59 -14.44
C PHE A 251 -8.92 -20.47 -14.28
N GLY A 252 -10.06 -20.75 -13.67
CA GLY A 252 -11.15 -19.80 -13.50
C GLY A 252 -12.04 -19.63 -14.75
N SER A 253 -13.16 -18.95 -14.57
CA SER A 253 -14.15 -18.68 -15.63
C SER A 253 -14.40 -17.19 -15.80
N GLY A 254 -14.50 -16.75 -17.06
CA GLY A 254 -14.62 -15.33 -17.41
C GLY A 254 -13.29 -14.57 -17.32
N ALA A 255 -13.10 -13.60 -18.22
CA ALA A 255 -11.82 -12.92 -18.43
C ALA A 255 -11.20 -12.30 -17.15
N ALA A 256 -12.03 -11.81 -16.22
CA ALA A 256 -11.55 -11.15 -15.00
C ALA A 256 -11.10 -12.14 -13.90
N ASN A 257 -11.55 -13.39 -13.96
CA ASN A 257 -11.32 -14.39 -12.93
C ASN A 257 -10.30 -15.47 -13.36
N LYS A 258 -9.75 -15.38 -14.56
CA LYS A 258 -8.71 -16.31 -15.02
C LYS A 258 -7.42 -16.14 -14.20
N THR A 259 -6.74 -17.24 -13.93
CA THR A 259 -5.50 -17.31 -13.15
C THR A 259 -4.55 -18.37 -13.74
N ILE A 260 -3.32 -18.40 -13.25
CA ILE A 260 -2.36 -19.48 -13.49
C ILE A 260 -2.22 -20.30 -12.22
N PRO A 261 -2.62 -21.60 -12.22
CA PRO A 261 -2.39 -22.49 -11.08
C PRO A 261 -0.89 -22.71 -10.82
N ALA A 262 -0.53 -22.98 -9.57
CA ALA A 262 0.86 -23.18 -9.18
C ALA A 262 1.53 -24.38 -9.92
N PHE A 263 0.78 -25.43 -10.20
CA PHE A 263 1.33 -26.59 -10.93
C PHE A 263 1.85 -26.23 -12.33
N VAL A 264 1.26 -25.23 -13.01
CA VAL A 264 1.77 -24.77 -14.30
C VAL A 264 3.18 -24.21 -14.18
N LEU A 265 3.50 -23.55 -13.06
CA LEU A 265 4.84 -23.04 -12.77
C LEU A 265 5.81 -24.15 -12.37
N SER A 266 5.31 -25.33 -11.93
CA SER A 266 6.09 -26.50 -11.57
C SER A 266 6.34 -27.49 -12.71
N LEU A 267 5.70 -27.28 -13.86
CA LEU A 267 5.88 -28.15 -15.03
C LEU A 267 7.34 -28.15 -15.54
N PRO A 268 7.77 -29.21 -16.19
CA PRO A 268 9.02 -29.22 -16.97
C PRO A 268 9.07 -28.05 -17.95
N GLU A 269 10.27 -27.54 -18.23
CA GLU A 269 10.45 -26.36 -19.08
C GLU A 269 9.75 -26.47 -20.44
N GLY A 270 9.83 -27.64 -21.08
CA GLY A 270 9.17 -27.90 -22.37
C GLY A 270 7.65 -27.72 -22.32
N GLU A 271 7.03 -28.22 -21.25
CA GLU A 271 5.57 -28.12 -21.06
C GLU A 271 5.14 -26.70 -20.67
N ARG A 272 5.93 -26.01 -19.85
CA ARG A 272 5.73 -24.57 -19.56
C ARG A 272 5.77 -23.73 -20.84
N ARG A 273 6.71 -24.03 -21.71
CA ARG A 273 6.89 -23.36 -23.01
C ARG A 273 5.72 -23.66 -23.95
N GLU A 274 5.28 -24.93 -24.00
CA GLU A 274 4.10 -25.33 -24.77
C GLU A 274 2.85 -24.59 -24.32
N PHE A 275 2.59 -24.52 -23.01
CA PHE A 275 1.48 -23.75 -22.44
C PHE A 275 1.55 -22.27 -22.83
N LEU A 276 2.72 -21.66 -22.64
CA LEU A 276 2.91 -20.23 -22.91
C LEU A 276 2.75 -19.90 -24.42
N ASN A 277 3.22 -20.78 -25.30
CA ASN A 277 3.01 -20.66 -26.75
C ASN A 277 1.54 -20.72 -27.12
N GLY A 278 0.77 -21.63 -26.50
CA GLY A 278 -0.68 -21.68 -26.67
C GLY A 278 -1.38 -20.40 -26.22
N TYR A 279 -0.98 -19.86 -25.07
CA TYR A 279 -1.51 -18.58 -24.59
C TYR A 279 -1.15 -17.42 -25.53
N TRP A 280 0.10 -17.33 -25.99
CA TRP A 280 0.54 -16.28 -26.92
C TRP A 280 -0.15 -16.41 -28.30
N SER A 281 -0.45 -17.62 -28.75
CA SER A 281 -1.21 -17.84 -29.98
C SER A 281 -2.60 -17.17 -29.91
N GLY A 282 -3.25 -17.18 -28.73
CA GLY A 282 -4.54 -16.51 -28.51
C GLY A 282 -4.40 -14.99 -28.31
N ASP A 283 -3.93 -14.60 -27.15
CA ASP A 283 -3.88 -13.21 -26.69
C ASP A 283 -2.60 -12.46 -27.08
N GLY A 284 -1.59 -13.15 -27.64
CA GLY A 284 -0.32 -12.56 -28.01
C GLY A 284 -0.37 -11.75 -29.30
N GLY A 285 0.40 -10.66 -29.31
CA GLY A 285 0.69 -9.86 -30.51
C GLY A 285 2.13 -9.36 -30.48
N ASP A 286 2.71 -9.08 -31.63
CA ASP A 286 4.08 -8.62 -31.74
C ASP A 286 4.27 -7.24 -31.08
N VAL A 287 5.39 -7.08 -30.37
CA VAL A 287 5.83 -5.74 -29.92
C VAL A 287 6.34 -4.97 -31.13
N ARG A 288 6.08 -3.68 -31.18
CA ARG A 288 6.50 -2.80 -32.31
C ARG A 288 7.97 -2.92 -32.72
N SER A 289 8.83 -3.39 -31.80
CA SER A 289 10.27 -3.62 -32.07
C SER A 289 10.57 -4.98 -32.72
N GLY A 290 9.59 -5.88 -32.88
CA GLY A 290 9.79 -7.27 -33.33
C GLY A 290 10.57 -8.18 -32.39
N ALA A 291 10.97 -7.69 -31.21
CA ALA A 291 11.85 -8.41 -30.28
C ALA A 291 11.10 -9.14 -29.16
N GLY A 292 9.79 -9.34 -29.27
CA GLY A 292 9.01 -10.00 -28.22
C GLY A 292 7.51 -10.00 -28.46
N THR A 293 6.77 -10.56 -27.53
CA THR A 293 5.31 -10.71 -27.57
C THR A 293 4.65 -9.90 -26.45
N ALA A 294 3.48 -9.33 -26.74
CA ALA A 294 2.66 -8.65 -25.74
C ALA A 294 1.23 -9.19 -25.74
N SER A 295 0.62 -9.26 -24.57
CA SER A 295 -0.80 -9.56 -24.40
C SER A 295 -1.45 -8.57 -23.43
N VAL A 296 -2.77 -8.63 -23.33
CA VAL A 296 -3.54 -7.84 -22.37
C VAL A 296 -4.51 -8.72 -21.61
N SER A 297 -4.70 -8.45 -20.32
CA SER A 297 -5.69 -9.15 -19.50
C SER A 297 -6.35 -8.19 -18.51
N VAL A 298 -7.63 -8.40 -18.26
CA VAL A 298 -8.37 -7.70 -17.19
C VAL A 298 -8.23 -8.40 -15.82
N SER A 299 -7.58 -9.57 -15.78
CA SER A 299 -7.27 -10.29 -14.54
C SER A 299 -5.86 -9.96 -14.05
N PRO A 300 -5.71 -9.40 -12.83
CA PRO A 300 -4.40 -9.20 -12.22
C PRO A 300 -3.69 -10.53 -11.92
N ALA A 301 -4.43 -11.56 -11.49
CA ALA A 301 -3.88 -12.88 -11.18
C ALA A 301 -3.30 -13.55 -12.42
N LEU A 302 -4.04 -13.55 -13.55
CA LEU A 302 -3.54 -14.07 -14.82
C LEU A 302 -2.31 -13.29 -15.28
N SER A 303 -2.34 -11.96 -15.20
CA SER A 303 -1.25 -11.10 -15.66
C SER A 303 0.05 -11.35 -14.90
N VAL A 304 -0.03 -11.51 -13.57
CA VAL A 304 1.13 -11.84 -12.74
C VAL A 304 1.60 -13.27 -13.00
N GLY A 305 0.68 -14.23 -13.13
CA GLY A 305 1.02 -15.63 -13.42
C GLY A 305 1.75 -15.79 -14.76
N ILE A 306 1.26 -15.16 -15.83
CA ILE A 306 1.94 -15.15 -17.15
C ILE A 306 3.30 -14.45 -17.07
N MET A 307 3.42 -13.36 -16.32
CA MET A 307 4.70 -12.67 -16.11
C MET A 307 5.73 -13.60 -15.42
N VAL A 308 5.34 -14.30 -14.37
CA VAL A 308 6.21 -15.25 -13.67
C VAL A 308 6.58 -16.41 -14.59
N LEU A 309 5.60 -16.99 -15.30
CA LEU A 309 5.82 -18.07 -16.26
C LEU A 309 6.80 -17.68 -17.38
N ALA A 310 6.61 -16.53 -18.01
CA ALA A 310 7.52 -16.04 -19.05
C ALA A 310 8.91 -15.75 -18.51
N SER A 311 9.02 -15.19 -17.29
CA SER A 311 10.32 -14.96 -16.61
C SER A 311 11.04 -16.28 -16.34
N SER A 312 10.31 -17.33 -15.94
CA SER A 312 10.86 -18.67 -15.70
C SER A 312 11.42 -19.36 -16.96
N LEU A 313 11.03 -18.86 -18.14
CA LEU A 313 11.50 -19.34 -19.45
C LEU A 313 12.57 -18.43 -20.06
N GLY A 314 13.14 -17.52 -19.26
CA GLY A 314 14.23 -16.62 -19.67
C GLY A 314 13.77 -15.35 -20.37
N CYS A 315 12.46 -15.08 -20.50
CA CYS A 315 11.98 -13.83 -21.08
C CYS A 315 12.08 -12.68 -20.08
N SER A 316 12.52 -11.51 -20.55
CA SER A 316 12.38 -10.27 -19.82
C SER A 316 10.90 -9.84 -19.86
N SER A 317 10.12 -10.22 -18.84
CA SER A 317 8.68 -10.00 -18.79
C SER A 317 8.30 -8.84 -17.87
N VAL A 318 7.38 -7.99 -18.32
CA VAL A 318 6.86 -6.84 -17.54
C VAL A 318 5.34 -6.86 -17.60
N SER A 319 4.70 -6.60 -16.47
CA SER A 319 3.26 -6.34 -16.40
C SER A 319 3.02 -4.86 -16.06
N PHE A 320 2.17 -4.19 -16.86
CA PHE A 320 1.77 -2.79 -16.64
C PHE A 320 0.27 -2.70 -16.45
N TYR A 321 -0.17 -1.90 -15.51
CA TYR A 321 -1.56 -1.54 -15.37
C TYR A 321 -1.91 -0.37 -16.31
N GLN A 322 -3.00 -0.51 -17.05
CA GLN A 322 -3.50 0.48 -17.98
C GLN A 322 -4.94 0.86 -17.64
N ARG A 323 -5.15 2.12 -17.30
CA ARG A 323 -6.51 2.66 -17.16
C ARG A 323 -7.09 2.96 -18.53
N THR A 324 -8.36 2.65 -18.70
CA THR A 324 -9.10 2.89 -19.94
C THR A 324 -10.33 3.78 -19.72
N PRO A 325 -10.93 4.37 -20.75
CA PRO A 325 -12.28 4.94 -20.68
C PRO A 325 -13.31 3.88 -20.27
N ASP A 326 -14.34 4.28 -19.51
CA ASP A 326 -15.39 3.37 -19.06
C ASP A 326 -16.16 2.75 -20.24
N THR A 327 -16.17 3.43 -21.38
CA THR A 327 -16.82 2.96 -22.63
C THR A 327 -15.93 3.22 -23.83
N THR A 328 -16.03 2.34 -24.83
CA THR A 328 -15.46 2.53 -26.16
C THR A 328 -16.46 2.09 -27.23
N VAL A 329 -16.22 2.47 -28.50
CA VAL A 329 -17.05 2.04 -29.61
C VAL A 329 -16.28 0.96 -30.39
N ILE A 330 -16.86 -0.25 -30.46
CA ILE A 330 -16.34 -1.37 -31.25
C ILE A 330 -17.41 -1.73 -32.27
N GLU A 331 -17.06 -1.71 -33.56
CA GLU A 331 -17.98 -2.00 -34.69
C GLU A 331 -19.31 -1.25 -34.61
N GLY A 332 -19.24 0.06 -34.21
CA GLY A 332 -20.41 0.92 -34.06
C GLY A 332 -21.26 0.69 -32.80
N ARG A 333 -20.88 -0.22 -31.92
CA ARG A 333 -21.55 -0.48 -30.64
C ARG A 333 -20.76 0.12 -29.49
N THR A 334 -21.42 0.86 -28.61
CA THR A 334 -20.83 1.30 -27.33
C THR A 334 -20.73 0.11 -26.39
N VAL A 335 -19.52 -0.24 -25.98
CA VAL A 335 -19.24 -1.33 -25.04
C VAL A 335 -18.54 -0.77 -23.79
N ASN A 336 -18.85 -1.35 -22.64
CA ASN A 336 -18.15 -1.05 -21.41
C ASN A 336 -16.74 -1.60 -21.50
N GLN A 337 -15.76 -0.77 -21.10
CA GLN A 337 -14.35 -1.13 -21.10
C GLN A 337 -13.87 -1.22 -19.65
N ARG A 338 -12.97 -2.17 -19.36
CA ARG A 338 -12.33 -2.34 -18.06
C ARG A 338 -10.88 -1.94 -18.16
N ASP A 339 -10.30 -1.50 -17.05
CA ASP A 339 -8.87 -1.38 -16.90
C ASP A 339 -8.21 -2.75 -17.12
N TYR A 340 -7.01 -2.76 -17.67
CA TYR A 340 -6.31 -3.98 -18.01
C TYR A 340 -4.83 -3.92 -17.64
N TRP A 341 -4.21 -5.08 -17.55
CA TRP A 341 -2.75 -5.24 -17.48
C TRP A 341 -2.21 -5.61 -18.84
N ARG A 342 -1.19 -4.90 -19.27
CA ARG A 342 -0.40 -5.27 -20.44
C ARG A 342 0.83 -6.03 -19.98
N ILE A 343 1.00 -7.24 -20.48
CA ILE A 343 2.17 -8.09 -20.26
C ILE A 343 3.03 -7.99 -21.53
N THR A 344 4.33 -7.75 -21.35
CA THR A 344 5.29 -7.71 -22.46
C THR A 344 6.42 -8.68 -22.14
N ALA A 345 6.65 -9.68 -22.96
CA ALA A 345 7.74 -10.63 -22.88
C ALA A 345 8.75 -10.34 -24.01
N MET A 346 9.97 -9.99 -23.64
CA MET A 346 11.05 -9.68 -24.57
C MET A 346 12.10 -10.79 -24.53
N ASN A 347 12.64 -11.14 -25.69
CA ASN A 347 13.74 -12.11 -25.80
C ASN A 347 15.11 -11.51 -25.46
N ASP A 348 15.23 -10.17 -25.47
CA ASP A 348 16.40 -9.43 -25.06
C ASP A 348 16.05 -8.53 -23.87
N ASP A 349 16.86 -8.58 -22.82
CA ASP A 349 16.63 -7.87 -21.56
C ASP A 349 17.28 -6.49 -21.50
N HIS A 350 18.11 -6.11 -22.50
CA HIS A 350 18.89 -4.89 -22.50
C HIS A 350 19.58 -4.59 -21.15
N GLY A 351 19.90 -5.63 -20.37
CA GLY A 351 20.52 -5.53 -19.06
C GLY A 351 19.57 -5.10 -17.92
N TYR A 352 18.26 -5.30 -18.04
CA TYR A 352 17.28 -5.02 -16.97
C TYR A 352 16.93 -6.24 -16.12
N THR A 353 17.34 -7.43 -16.54
CA THR A 353 17.15 -8.67 -15.80
C THR A 353 18.48 -9.42 -15.63
N THR A 354 18.55 -10.29 -14.63
CA THR A 354 19.65 -11.23 -14.40
C THR A 354 19.07 -12.47 -13.76
N ALA A 355 19.23 -13.64 -14.40
CA ALA A 355 18.84 -14.92 -13.83
C ALA A 355 19.97 -15.43 -12.94
N GLU A 356 19.69 -15.71 -11.68
CA GLU A 356 20.65 -16.27 -10.73
C GLU A 356 19.91 -17.03 -9.61
N GLY A 357 20.29 -18.28 -9.40
CA GLY A 357 19.62 -19.19 -8.46
C GLY A 357 18.16 -19.43 -8.85
N ASP A 358 17.30 -19.43 -7.86
CA ASP A 358 15.86 -19.69 -8.01
C ASP A 358 15.06 -18.46 -8.46
N PHE A 359 15.73 -17.36 -8.83
CA PHE A 359 15.10 -16.09 -9.13
C PHE A 359 15.62 -15.42 -10.40
N VAL A 360 14.74 -14.68 -11.06
CA VAL A 360 15.10 -13.63 -12.01
C VAL A 360 15.04 -12.29 -11.28
N TRP A 361 16.18 -11.60 -11.26
CA TRP A 361 16.34 -10.29 -10.63
C TRP A 361 16.02 -9.20 -11.62
N ARG A 362 15.05 -8.33 -11.31
CA ARG A 362 14.56 -7.29 -12.21
C ARG A 362 14.70 -5.91 -11.63
N ARG A 363 15.23 -4.99 -12.43
CA ARG A 363 15.48 -3.61 -12.02
C ARG A 363 14.19 -2.79 -11.91
N VAL A 364 14.01 -2.10 -10.78
CA VAL A 364 13.01 -1.06 -10.61
C VAL A 364 13.46 0.21 -11.31
N ARG A 365 12.71 0.68 -12.31
CA ARG A 365 13.09 1.82 -13.16
C ARG A 365 12.54 3.15 -12.67
N LYS A 366 11.38 3.16 -12.02
CA LYS A 366 10.67 4.35 -11.58
C LYS A 366 10.60 4.39 -10.07
N ASP A 367 10.53 5.60 -9.51
CA ASP A 367 10.18 5.76 -8.11
C ASP A 367 8.80 5.17 -7.86
N PRO A 368 8.58 4.50 -6.72
CA PRO A 368 7.24 4.14 -6.27
C PRO A 368 6.37 5.40 -6.18
N ALA A 369 5.17 5.31 -6.74
CA ALA A 369 4.23 6.43 -6.73
C ALA A 369 3.28 6.32 -5.52
N PRO A 370 2.78 7.43 -4.98
CA PRO A 370 1.76 7.39 -3.92
C PRO A 370 0.53 6.59 -4.36
N GLY A 371 0.13 5.59 -3.58
CA GLY A 371 -0.97 4.67 -3.87
C GLY A 371 -2.28 5.02 -3.17
N GLY A 372 -2.23 5.87 -2.16
CA GLY A 372 -3.35 6.27 -1.32
C GLY A 372 -3.66 5.32 -0.18
N VAL A 373 -4.62 5.69 0.68
CA VAL A 373 -5.13 4.78 1.70
C VAL A 373 -5.98 3.71 1.02
N ARG A 374 -5.70 2.48 1.38
CA ARG A 374 -6.40 1.28 0.91
C ARG A 374 -6.61 0.34 2.07
N THR A 375 -7.63 -0.49 1.98
CA THR A 375 -7.65 -1.70 2.78
C THR A 375 -6.45 -2.55 2.36
N VAL A 376 -5.59 -2.86 3.30
CA VAL A 376 -4.36 -3.60 3.07
C VAL A 376 -4.37 -4.88 3.91
N TYR A 377 -3.71 -5.89 3.38
CA TYR A 377 -3.65 -7.24 3.92
C TYR A 377 -2.21 -7.66 4.13
N ASP A 378 -1.99 -8.59 5.03
CA ASP A 378 -0.73 -9.31 5.16
C ASP A 378 -0.95 -10.75 5.61
N LEU A 379 0.09 -11.56 5.47
CA LEU A 379 0.07 -12.97 5.79
C LEU A 379 1.16 -13.25 6.82
N THR A 380 0.88 -14.07 7.80
CA THR A 380 1.91 -14.68 8.63
C THR A 380 2.30 -16.01 8.01
N VAL A 381 3.57 -16.18 7.71
CA VAL A 381 4.11 -17.38 7.06
C VAL A 381 5.10 -18.06 7.99
N GLU A 382 4.94 -19.36 8.17
CA GLU A 382 5.74 -20.20 9.04
C GLU A 382 7.22 -20.20 8.62
N GLU A 383 8.13 -20.13 9.58
CA GLU A 383 9.60 -20.18 9.44
C GLU A 383 10.22 -19.07 8.56
N ASP A 384 9.85 -18.98 7.30
CA ASP A 384 10.55 -18.16 6.30
C ASP A 384 10.10 -16.69 6.31
N HIS A 385 8.98 -16.37 6.96
CA HIS A 385 8.47 -15.00 7.12
C HIS A 385 8.39 -14.19 5.83
N SER A 386 8.11 -14.86 4.71
CA SER A 386 8.02 -14.24 3.39
C SER A 386 7.03 -14.96 2.49
N PHE A 387 6.58 -14.26 1.44
CA PHE A 387 5.73 -14.85 0.41
C PHE A 387 5.90 -14.11 -0.92
N VAL A 388 5.32 -14.65 -2.00
CA VAL A 388 5.33 -13.99 -3.31
C VAL A 388 4.02 -13.25 -3.51
N ALA A 389 4.09 -11.92 -3.56
CA ALA A 389 2.96 -11.03 -3.86
C ALA A 389 3.23 -10.21 -5.11
N ALA A 390 2.23 -10.02 -5.97
CA ALA A 390 2.38 -9.35 -7.27
C ALA A 390 3.53 -9.91 -8.13
N GLY A 391 3.88 -11.20 -7.93
CA GLY A 391 4.96 -11.91 -8.62
C GLY A 391 6.36 -11.54 -8.17
N ILE A 392 6.53 -10.93 -7.01
CA ILE A 392 7.82 -10.63 -6.40
C ILE A 392 7.86 -11.15 -4.96
N VAL A 393 9.06 -11.46 -4.49
CA VAL A 393 9.25 -11.91 -3.10
C VAL A 393 9.16 -10.72 -2.16
N VAL A 394 8.33 -10.87 -1.14
CA VAL A 394 8.04 -9.85 -0.14
C VAL A 394 8.12 -10.45 1.26
N HIS A 395 8.47 -9.63 2.24
CA HIS A 395 8.44 -10.03 3.64
C HIS A 395 7.01 -9.99 4.18
N ASN A 396 6.67 -10.87 5.11
CA ASN A 396 5.42 -10.76 5.84
C ASN A 396 5.55 -9.78 7.03
N CYS A 397 4.48 -9.08 7.38
CA CYS A 397 4.33 -8.51 8.71
C CYS A 397 3.84 -9.64 9.63
N GLN A 398 4.63 -10.08 10.58
CA GLN A 398 4.20 -11.16 11.47
C GLN A 398 2.96 -10.77 12.24
N ALA A 399 1.85 -11.47 11.98
CA ALA A 399 0.69 -11.49 12.82
C ALA A 399 0.91 -12.47 13.98
N PHE A 400 0.38 -12.18 15.06
CA PHE A 400 0.42 -12.67 16.41
C PHE A 400 0.08 -14.18 16.55
N THR A 401 1.03 -15.07 16.65
CA THR A 401 0.76 -16.43 17.11
C THR A 401 1.57 -16.80 18.35
N ILE A 402 0.86 -16.97 19.46
CA ILE A 402 1.38 -17.66 20.65
C ILE A 402 1.12 -19.17 20.45
N ALA A 403 1.90 -19.86 19.68
CA ALA A 403 1.97 -21.32 19.75
C ALA A 403 3.25 -21.84 19.11
N GLY A 404 4.26 -22.07 19.91
CA GLY A 404 5.39 -22.90 19.53
C GLY A 404 6.76 -22.36 19.89
N LYS A 405 7.35 -22.98 20.87
CA LYS A 405 8.78 -23.05 21.24
C LYS A 405 9.73 -21.90 20.84
N ARG A 406 10.26 -21.27 21.86
CA ARG A 406 11.45 -20.39 21.89
C ARG A 406 12.49 -20.77 20.84
N GLY A 407 12.64 -19.94 19.81
CA GLY A 407 13.71 -20.05 18.83
C GLY A 407 13.34 -19.31 17.52
N GLY A 408 13.82 -18.08 17.32
CA GLY A 408 13.81 -17.40 16.02
C GLY A 408 12.93 -16.18 15.95
N PHE A 409 13.44 -15.05 16.41
CA PHE A 409 12.88 -13.71 16.27
C PHE A 409 13.79 -12.94 15.29
N GLU A 410 13.57 -13.06 14.00
CA GLU A 410 14.46 -12.39 13.03
C GLU A 410 13.76 -11.47 12.03
N ASP A 411 12.65 -10.78 12.36
CA ASP A 411 12.18 -9.69 11.53
C ASP A 411 11.60 -8.50 12.28
N GLU A 412 12.02 -7.31 11.80
CA GLU A 412 11.97 -6.05 12.54
C GLU A 412 10.61 -5.33 12.59
N ARG A 413 9.56 -5.71 11.83
CA ARG A 413 8.33 -4.91 11.75
C ARG A 413 7.02 -5.64 12.12
N GLY A 414 6.93 -6.92 11.92
CA GLY A 414 5.90 -7.76 12.56
C GLY A 414 6.10 -7.83 14.07
N LYS A 415 7.31 -7.46 14.49
CA LYS A 415 7.76 -7.38 15.88
C LYS A 415 7.37 -6.07 16.58
N LEU A 416 6.74 -5.08 15.94
CA LEU A 416 6.56 -3.77 16.59
C LEU A 416 5.65 -3.83 17.81
N PHE A 417 4.46 -4.48 17.75
CA PHE A 417 3.66 -4.68 18.95
C PHE A 417 4.26 -5.76 19.88
N PRO A 418 4.76 -6.92 19.38
CA PRO A 418 5.60 -7.82 20.18
C PRO A 418 6.81 -7.13 20.80
N GLU A 419 7.48 -6.20 20.12
CA GLU A 419 8.58 -5.44 20.69
C GLU A 419 8.12 -4.50 21.81
N ILE A 420 6.97 -3.83 21.62
CA ILE A 420 6.32 -3.10 22.70
C ILE A 420 6.08 -4.04 23.89
N MET A 421 5.53 -5.24 23.64
CA MET A 421 5.26 -6.22 24.68
C MET A 421 6.53 -6.80 25.29
N ARG A 422 7.58 -7.02 24.48
CA ARG A 422 8.92 -7.45 24.96
C ARG A 422 9.49 -6.45 25.94
N ILE A 423 9.50 -5.17 25.56
CA ILE A 423 10.00 -4.07 26.40
C ILE A 423 9.12 -3.93 27.64
N ALA A 424 7.80 -3.85 27.45
CA ALA A 424 6.85 -3.67 28.53
C ALA A 424 6.88 -4.84 29.56
N THR A 425 7.05 -6.08 29.10
CA THR A 425 7.15 -7.25 29.98
C THR A 425 8.49 -7.30 30.71
N HIS A 426 9.60 -6.95 30.03
CA HIS A 426 10.93 -6.92 30.64
C HIS A 426 10.99 -5.92 31.80
N HIS A 427 10.54 -4.70 31.56
CA HIS A 427 10.56 -3.60 32.54
C HIS A 427 9.33 -3.59 33.48
N ARG A 428 8.35 -4.49 33.24
CA ARG A 428 7.05 -4.45 33.91
C ARG A 428 6.43 -3.06 33.87
N THR A 429 6.48 -2.42 32.69
CA THR A 429 6.07 -1.03 32.49
C THR A 429 4.67 -0.77 33.03
N PRO A 430 4.47 0.16 33.95
CA PRO A 430 3.17 0.39 34.59
C PRO A 430 2.06 0.81 33.63
N LEU A 431 2.39 1.61 32.57
CA LEU A 431 1.41 2.21 31.67
C LEU A 431 1.86 2.14 30.21
N ILE A 432 0.95 1.77 29.32
CA ILE A 432 1.16 1.76 27.87
C ILE A 432 0.08 2.60 27.19
N VAL A 433 0.46 3.52 26.31
CA VAL A 433 -0.45 4.32 25.47
C VAL A 433 -0.11 4.10 24.01
N LEU A 434 -1.08 3.54 23.26
CA LEU A 434 -0.93 3.24 21.83
C LEU A 434 -1.86 4.11 21.00
N GLU A 435 -1.40 4.51 19.82
CA GLU A 435 -2.23 5.16 18.81
C GLU A 435 -2.24 4.34 17.51
N ASN A 436 -3.40 4.32 16.84
CA ASN A 436 -3.50 3.77 15.50
C ASN A 436 -4.66 4.41 14.71
N VAL A 437 -4.79 4.05 13.44
CA VAL A 437 -5.90 4.49 12.60
C VAL A 437 -7.24 3.93 13.10
N LYS A 438 -8.33 4.69 12.93
CA LYS A 438 -9.70 4.27 13.30
C LYS A 438 -10.08 2.90 12.72
N GLY A 439 -9.57 2.56 11.53
CA GLY A 439 -9.83 1.29 10.84
C GLY A 439 -9.52 0.05 11.68
N LEU A 440 -8.60 0.15 12.66
CA LEU A 440 -8.26 -0.96 13.57
C LEU A 440 -9.48 -1.53 14.34
N VAL A 441 -10.49 -0.69 14.61
CA VAL A 441 -11.72 -1.12 15.33
C VAL A 441 -12.54 -2.13 14.55
N SER A 442 -12.67 -1.94 13.24
CA SER A 442 -13.45 -2.82 12.37
C SER A 442 -12.60 -3.84 11.61
N HIS A 443 -11.31 -3.81 11.86
CA HIS A 443 -10.31 -4.61 11.20
C HIS A 443 -10.55 -6.10 11.46
N ASP A 444 -10.64 -6.89 10.39
CA ASP A 444 -10.92 -8.33 10.45
C ASP A 444 -12.16 -8.67 11.32
N GLY A 445 -13.24 -7.88 11.16
CA GLY A 445 -14.43 -8.02 12.01
C GLY A 445 -14.17 -7.75 13.50
N GLY A 446 -13.12 -6.97 13.81
CA GLY A 446 -12.71 -6.64 15.19
C GLY A 446 -11.63 -7.56 15.79
N ARG A 447 -11.30 -8.68 15.14
CA ARG A 447 -10.38 -9.70 15.69
C ARG A 447 -8.97 -9.17 15.95
N THR A 448 -8.46 -8.28 15.12
CA THR A 448 -7.10 -7.72 15.31
C THR A 448 -7.03 -6.87 16.57
N LEU A 449 -7.99 -5.98 16.77
CA LEU A 449 -8.06 -5.19 18.00
C LEU A 449 -8.20 -6.13 19.21
N GLU A 450 -9.09 -7.12 19.13
CA GLU A 450 -9.28 -8.08 20.23
C GLU A 450 -8.00 -8.87 20.52
N THR A 451 -7.19 -9.19 19.51
CA THR A 451 -5.89 -9.85 19.71
C THR A 451 -4.91 -8.94 20.48
N ILE A 452 -4.80 -7.67 20.11
CA ILE A 452 -3.99 -6.69 20.83
C ILE A 452 -4.45 -6.58 22.29
N LEU A 453 -5.77 -6.41 22.50
CA LEU A 453 -6.35 -6.31 23.82
C LEU A 453 -6.13 -7.58 24.66
N ARG A 454 -6.25 -8.75 24.04
CA ARG A 454 -6.00 -10.04 24.68
C ARG A 454 -4.54 -10.17 25.12
N TRP A 455 -3.57 -9.83 24.30
CA TRP A 455 -2.15 -9.90 24.66
C TRP A 455 -1.81 -8.99 25.83
N LEU A 456 -2.35 -7.78 25.84
CA LEU A 456 -2.20 -6.87 26.96
C LEU A 456 -2.79 -7.49 28.25
N ARG A 457 -3.98 -8.09 28.15
CA ARG A 457 -4.63 -8.77 29.29
C ARG A 457 -3.83 -9.99 29.77
N GLU A 458 -3.34 -10.82 28.86
CA GLU A 458 -2.51 -11.99 29.16
C GLU A 458 -1.17 -11.59 29.82
N ALA A 459 -0.65 -10.42 29.51
CA ALA A 459 0.52 -9.84 30.15
C ALA A 459 0.21 -9.15 31.50
N GLY A 460 -1.06 -9.22 31.95
CA GLY A 460 -1.49 -8.68 33.25
C GLY A 460 -1.95 -7.23 33.23
N TYR A 461 -2.20 -6.64 32.06
CA TYR A 461 -2.73 -5.28 31.93
C TYR A 461 -4.26 -5.28 31.93
N GLY A 462 -4.88 -4.39 32.69
CA GLY A 462 -6.23 -3.92 32.36
C GLY A 462 -6.13 -2.99 31.16
N VAL A 463 -7.09 -3.04 30.23
CA VAL A 463 -7.00 -2.31 28.96
C VAL A 463 -8.35 -1.79 28.52
N ASN A 464 -8.38 -0.57 28.00
CA ASN A 464 -9.53 0.01 27.33
C ASN A 464 -9.10 0.87 26.12
N TYR A 465 -10.04 1.21 25.24
CA TYR A 465 -9.77 1.99 24.03
C TYR A 465 -10.94 2.88 23.64
N LYS A 466 -10.66 3.95 22.87
CA LYS A 466 -11.66 4.85 22.32
C LYS A 466 -11.19 5.44 20.99
N VAL A 467 -12.13 5.66 20.05
CA VAL A 467 -11.84 6.45 18.84
C VAL A 467 -12.06 7.90 19.13
N LEU A 468 -11.03 8.72 18.98
CA LEU A 468 -11.01 10.13 19.30
C LEU A 468 -10.76 10.96 18.03
N SER A 469 -11.39 12.14 17.94
CA SER A 469 -11.22 13.09 16.83
C SER A 469 -10.37 14.27 17.28
N SER A 470 -9.43 14.70 16.44
CA SER A 470 -8.60 15.89 16.71
C SER A 470 -9.43 17.14 16.95
N TRP A 471 -10.57 17.30 16.25
CA TRP A 471 -11.47 18.42 16.46
C TRP A 471 -12.21 18.31 17.80
N THR A 472 -13.07 17.30 17.92
CA THR A 472 -13.96 17.22 19.09
C THR A 472 -13.26 16.98 20.41
N HIS A 473 -12.07 16.37 20.41
CA HIS A 473 -11.35 16.02 21.65
C HIS A 473 -10.10 16.87 21.91
N ALA A 474 -9.67 17.72 20.97
CA ALA A 474 -8.48 18.57 21.16
C ALA A 474 -8.63 19.99 20.59
N GLY A 475 -9.77 20.32 19.93
CA GLY A 475 -10.00 21.64 19.35
C GLY A 475 -9.12 21.95 18.13
N ILE A 476 -8.39 20.98 17.63
CA ILE A 476 -7.57 21.13 16.42
C ILE A 476 -8.48 20.98 15.20
N PRO A 477 -8.59 21.99 14.31
CA PRO A 477 -9.54 22.02 13.21
C PRO A 477 -9.14 21.10 12.06
N GLN A 478 -8.90 19.84 12.39
CA GLN A 478 -8.50 18.76 11.47
C GLN A 478 -9.47 17.58 11.57
N ALA A 479 -9.96 17.09 10.43
CA ALA A 479 -10.78 15.89 10.34
C ALA A 479 -9.93 14.62 10.47
N ARG A 480 -9.38 14.37 11.66
CA ARG A 480 -8.52 13.20 11.96
C ARG A 480 -9.11 12.41 13.12
N GLU A 481 -9.52 11.18 12.85
CA GLU A 481 -9.97 10.23 13.86
C GLU A 481 -8.91 9.13 14.03
N ARG A 482 -8.59 8.81 15.29
CA ARG A 482 -7.62 7.78 15.68
C ARG A 482 -8.14 6.98 16.86
N ILE A 483 -7.81 5.68 16.88
CA ILE A 483 -8.00 4.86 18.07
C ILE A 483 -6.82 5.08 19.01
N TYR A 484 -7.14 5.29 20.28
CA TYR A 484 -6.17 5.26 21.37
C TYR A 484 -6.49 4.09 22.27
N ILE A 485 -5.46 3.33 22.67
CA ILE A 485 -5.54 2.18 23.57
C ILE A 485 -4.68 2.53 24.80
N VAL A 486 -5.26 2.43 25.98
CA VAL A 486 -4.58 2.63 27.25
C VAL A 486 -4.56 1.31 28.00
N ALA A 487 -3.39 0.89 28.48
CA ALA A 487 -3.21 -0.32 29.24
C ALA A 487 -2.39 -0.07 30.51
N ALA A 488 -2.89 -0.51 31.68
CA ALA A 488 -2.27 -0.33 32.98
C ALA A 488 -1.99 -1.68 33.66
N LEU A 489 -0.76 -1.88 34.12
CA LEU A 489 -0.33 -3.17 34.71
C LEU A 489 -0.99 -3.40 36.09
N GLY A 490 -1.72 -4.52 36.18
CA GLY A 490 -2.37 -4.93 37.43
C GLY A 490 -3.53 -4.04 37.89
N ARG A 491 -4.04 -3.15 37.04
CA ARG A 491 -5.14 -2.22 37.34
C ARG A 491 -6.18 -2.26 36.25
N GLU A 492 -7.46 -2.06 36.56
CA GLU A 492 -8.50 -1.80 35.56
C GLU A 492 -8.30 -0.44 34.90
N VAL A 493 -8.65 -0.33 33.63
CA VAL A 493 -8.73 0.92 32.89
C VAL A 493 -10.21 1.23 32.60
N PRO A 494 -10.86 2.07 33.40
CA PRO A 494 -12.24 2.48 33.17
C PRO A 494 -12.38 3.25 31.85
N GLN A 495 -13.54 3.16 31.21
CA GLN A 495 -13.81 3.85 29.94
C GLN A 495 -13.69 5.37 30.08
N GLU A 496 -14.02 5.89 31.25
CA GLU A 496 -14.01 7.32 31.60
C GLU A 496 -12.60 7.92 31.67
N VAL A 497 -11.57 7.08 31.76
CA VAL A 497 -10.16 7.52 31.67
C VAL A 497 -9.85 8.09 30.28
N LEU A 498 -10.51 7.59 29.23
CA LEU A 498 -10.30 8.12 27.88
C LEU A 498 -11.09 9.43 27.67
N PRO A 499 -10.45 10.50 27.14
CA PRO A 499 -11.03 11.83 27.08
C PRO A 499 -12.43 11.88 26.44
N GLU A 500 -13.33 12.65 27.04
CA GLU A 500 -14.61 13.02 26.45
C GLU A 500 -14.44 14.23 25.51
N PRO A 501 -15.40 14.44 24.56
CA PRO A 501 -15.40 15.61 23.70
C PRO A 501 -15.33 16.90 24.53
N LEU A 502 -14.68 17.92 23.99
CA LEU A 502 -14.65 19.26 24.58
C LEU A 502 -16.03 19.89 24.48
N GLU A 503 -16.49 20.48 25.58
CA GLU A 503 -17.73 21.28 25.60
C GLU A 503 -17.50 22.67 24.98
N GLY A 504 -18.53 23.23 24.38
CA GLY A 504 -18.51 24.61 23.87
C GLY A 504 -17.69 24.82 22.60
N LEU A 505 -17.23 23.78 21.94
CA LEU A 505 -16.61 23.94 20.62
C LEU A 505 -17.65 24.46 19.63
N PRO A 506 -17.31 25.48 18.82
CA PRO A 506 -18.22 25.98 17.78
C PRO A 506 -18.44 24.89 16.72
N ASP A 507 -19.57 24.97 16.02
CA ASP A 507 -19.75 24.14 14.83
C ASP A 507 -18.67 24.51 13.79
N PRO A 508 -17.85 23.56 13.31
CA PRO A 508 -16.79 23.86 12.35
C PRO A 508 -17.32 24.44 11.03
N ARG A 509 -18.63 24.33 10.78
CA ARG A 509 -19.33 24.95 9.64
C ARG A 509 -19.56 26.46 9.83
N GLU A 510 -19.63 26.91 11.07
CA GLU A 510 -19.94 28.30 11.39
C GLU A 510 -18.70 29.16 11.60
N VAL A 511 -17.55 28.54 11.88
CA VAL A 511 -16.31 29.23 12.22
C VAL A 511 -15.13 28.64 11.44
N ASN A 512 -14.49 29.46 10.61
CA ASN A 512 -13.24 29.10 9.90
C ASN A 512 -12.04 29.03 10.85
N THR A 513 -12.11 28.15 11.86
CA THR A 513 -11.15 28.05 12.95
C THR A 513 -9.72 27.75 12.48
N TRP A 514 -9.57 27.10 11.34
CA TRP A 514 -8.26 26.75 10.75
C TRP A 514 -7.53 27.96 10.14
N ARG A 515 -8.25 29.05 9.82
CA ARG A 515 -7.62 30.27 9.25
C ARG A 515 -6.64 30.93 10.22
N SER A 516 -6.89 30.83 11.51
CA SER A 516 -5.95 31.34 12.52
C SER A 516 -4.60 30.60 12.56
N LEU A 517 -4.51 29.46 11.89
CA LEU A 517 -3.27 28.65 11.79
C LEU A 517 -2.45 28.96 10.54
N LEU A 518 -2.99 29.81 9.64
CA LEU A 518 -2.31 30.20 8.40
C LEU A 518 -1.31 31.33 8.62
N ASP A 519 -0.24 31.30 7.85
CA ASP A 519 0.67 32.44 7.71
C ASP A 519 0.02 33.54 6.84
N PRO A 520 0.34 34.82 7.05
CA PRO A 520 -0.09 35.89 6.18
C PRO A 520 0.36 35.66 4.72
N ALA A 521 -0.53 35.92 3.77
CA ALA A 521 -0.29 35.64 2.34
C ALA A 521 0.96 36.30 1.79
N GLU A 522 1.25 37.54 2.27
CA GLU A 522 2.39 38.35 1.84
C GLU A 522 3.77 37.72 2.20
N GLY A 523 3.79 36.83 3.18
CA GLY A 523 4.99 36.12 3.62
C GLY A 523 5.24 34.78 2.91
N ILE A 524 4.29 34.30 2.13
CA ILE A 524 4.34 32.97 1.55
C ILE A 524 5.20 32.95 0.28
N PRO A 525 6.28 32.13 0.23
CA PRO A 525 7.13 32.01 -0.93
C PRO A 525 6.38 31.55 -2.20
N GLU A 526 6.78 32.06 -3.39
CA GLU A 526 6.11 31.81 -4.65
C GLU A 526 6.01 30.32 -5.02
N ARG A 527 6.90 29.48 -4.53
CA ARG A 527 6.86 28.01 -4.75
C ARG A 527 5.60 27.31 -4.20
N TYR A 528 4.84 27.96 -3.32
CA TYR A 528 3.59 27.43 -2.81
C TYR A 528 2.39 27.84 -3.65
N TRP A 529 2.53 28.88 -4.49
CA TRP A 529 1.47 29.43 -5.33
C TRP A 529 1.37 28.68 -6.67
N TYR A 530 0.15 28.47 -7.14
CA TYR A 530 -0.07 27.96 -8.48
C TYR A 530 -0.13 29.10 -9.49
N THR A 531 0.62 28.96 -10.60
CA THR A 531 0.52 29.92 -11.69
C THR A 531 -0.74 29.68 -12.51
N PRO A 532 -1.31 30.71 -13.15
CA PRO A 532 -2.48 30.58 -14.02
C PRO A 532 -2.30 29.52 -15.13
N GLU A 533 -1.07 29.38 -15.64
CA GLU A 533 -0.70 28.46 -16.72
C GLU A 533 -0.51 27.03 -16.22
N SER A 534 -0.35 26.84 -14.92
CA SER A 534 -0.27 25.50 -14.34
C SER A 534 -1.58 24.75 -14.54
N HIS A 535 -1.50 23.42 -14.59
CA HIS A 535 -2.72 22.61 -14.68
C HIS A 535 -3.72 22.93 -13.57
N MET A 536 -3.25 23.17 -12.35
CA MET A 536 -4.08 23.55 -11.22
C MET A 536 -4.61 24.98 -11.32
N GLY A 537 -3.79 25.94 -11.75
CA GLY A 537 -4.23 27.33 -11.96
C GLY A 537 -5.35 27.42 -12.98
N ARG A 538 -5.21 26.78 -14.15
CA ARG A 538 -6.28 26.71 -15.16
C ARG A 538 -7.55 26.09 -14.60
N LEU A 539 -7.40 25.03 -13.88
CA LEU A 539 -8.50 24.30 -13.26
C LEU A 539 -9.29 25.16 -12.26
N PHE A 540 -8.58 26.01 -11.48
CA PHE A 540 -9.20 26.99 -10.60
C PHE A 540 -9.90 28.11 -11.35
N ALA A 541 -9.23 28.65 -12.38
CA ALA A 541 -9.82 29.68 -13.23
C ALA A 541 -11.15 29.19 -13.86
N GLU A 542 -11.18 27.97 -14.37
CA GLU A 542 -12.39 27.35 -14.93
C GLU A 542 -13.50 27.13 -13.88
N THR A 543 -13.10 26.81 -12.63
CA THR A 543 -14.07 26.61 -11.54
C THR A 543 -14.67 27.92 -11.06
N LEU A 544 -13.83 28.96 -10.93
CA LEU A 544 -14.25 30.30 -10.49
C LEU A 544 -15.08 31.06 -11.57
N ALA A 545 -14.83 30.81 -12.86
CA ALA A 545 -15.59 31.40 -13.95
C ALA A 545 -17.04 30.90 -14.08
N ARG A 546 -17.40 29.88 -13.35
CA ARG A 546 -18.74 29.30 -13.34
C ARG A 546 -19.49 29.72 -12.07
N GLU A 547 -19.86 30.96 -11.98
CA GLU A 547 -20.75 31.44 -10.93
C GLU A 547 -22.06 30.65 -10.91
N ASP A 548 -22.51 30.28 -9.74
CA ASP A 548 -23.74 29.55 -9.41
C ASP A 548 -23.69 28.03 -9.55
N ARG A 549 -23.46 27.41 -8.45
CA ARG A 549 -23.82 26.04 -8.05
C ARG A 549 -22.67 25.07 -7.80
N VAL A 550 -22.88 24.34 -6.74
CA VAL A 550 -22.20 23.14 -6.32
C VAL A 550 -22.17 22.12 -7.45
N TYR A 551 -20.98 21.71 -7.89
CA TYR A 551 -20.82 20.79 -9.00
C TYR A 551 -20.03 19.53 -8.58
N LYS A 552 -20.47 18.41 -9.13
CA LYS A 552 -19.83 17.12 -8.99
C LYS A 552 -18.99 16.85 -10.24
N PHE A 553 -17.69 16.63 -10.08
CA PHE A 553 -16.87 16.19 -11.19
C PHE A 553 -17.01 14.69 -11.38
N MET A 554 -17.48 14.27 -12.52
CA MET A 554 -17.52 12.88 -12.92
C MET A 554 -16.42 12.64 -13.98
N GLY A 555 -15.54 11.72 -13.70
CA GLY A 555 -14.30 11.43 -14.39
C GLY A 555 -14.26 11.58 -15.91
N ARG A 556 -13.12 11.91 -16.45
CA ARG A 556 -12.66 11.93 -17.85
C ARG A 556 -13.07 13.09 -18.76
N THR A 557 -14.06 13.88 -18.47
CA THR A 557 -14.48 14.99 -19.37
C THR A 557 -14.03 16.37 -18.93
N GLY A 558 -13.20 16.48 -17.89
CA GLY A 558 -12.59 17.76 -17.49
C GLY A 558 -13.51 18.77 -16.85
N VAL A 559 -14.69 18.39 -16.33
CA VAL A 559 -15.64 19.29 -15.66
C VAL A 559 -15.60 19.08 -14.15
N TRP A 560 -15.70 20.17 -13.37
CA TRP A 560 -15.57 20.20 -11.91
C TRP A 560 -16.92 20.31 -11.20
N GLY A 561 -16.99 19.73 -10.00
CA GLY A 561 -18.17 19.84 -9.17
C GLY A 561 -17.85 19.90 -7.68
N LEU A 562 -18.64 20.65 -6.94
CA LEU A 562 -18.69 20.72 -5.48
C LEU A 562 -19.72 19.71 -4.96
N HIS A 563 -19.41 19.03 -3.87
CA HIS A 563 -20.37 18.14 -3.20
C HIS A 563 -20.65 18.70 -1.81
N ASP A 564 -21.89 19.04 -1.58
CA ASP A 564 -22.40 19.35 -0.25
C ASP A 564 -22.67 18.02 0.49
N ASN A 565 -22.19 17.91 1.72
CA ASN A 565 -22.45 16.75 2.55
C ASN A 565 -23.29 17.21 3.73
N ASP A 566 -24.56 16.81 3.76
CA ASP A 566 -25.58 17.19 4.77
C ASP A 566 -25.17 16.96 6.24
N LYS A 567 -24.00 16.41 6.50
CA LYS A 567 -23.48 16.12 7.85
C LYS A 567 -22.38 17.06 8.33
N GLY A 568 -21.97 18.07 7.56
CA GLY A 568 -21.03 19.13 8.00
C GLY A 568 -19.64 18.68 8.46
N LEU A 569 -19.31 17.38 8.33
CA LEU A 569 -18.01 16.83 8.68
C LEU A 569 -17.38 16.16 7.46
N VAL A 570 -16.15 16.54 7.18
CA VAL A 570 -15.43 16.05 6.03
C VAL A 570 -14.66 14.78 6.32
N PRO A 571 -14.63 13.82 5.37
CA PRO A 571 -13.91 12.55 5.56
C PRO A 571 -12.41 12.74 5.73
N THR A 572 -11.81 11.84 6.50
CA THR A 572 -10.36 11.66 6.60
C THR A 572 -9.72 11.62 5.21
N LEU A 573 -8.65 12.37 5.04
CA LEU A 573 -7.88 12.38 3.81
C LEU A 573 -7.15 11.08 3.59
N VAL A 574 -7.41 10.51 2.44
CA VAL A 574 -6.81 9.27 1.97
C VAL A 574 -5.85 9.60 0.85
N ALA A 575 -4.59 9.23 1.01
CA ALA A 575 -3.56 9.45 0.02
C ALA A 575 -3.68 8.45 -1.14
N SER A 576 -4.05 8.88 -2.31
CA SER A 576 -3.64 8.28 -3.57
C SER A 576 -3.90 9.22 -4.72
N ASP A 577 -2.88 9.58 -5.46
CA ASP A 577 -2.80 9.48 -6.93
C ASP A 577 -1.56 10.22 -7.40
N GLY A 578 -0.71 9.53 -8.13
CA GLY A 578 0.42 10.10 -8.84
C GLY A 578 -0.03 11.18 -9.82
N GLY A 579 0.60 12.33 -9.76
CA GLY A 579 0.42 13.43 -10.71
C GLY A 579 -0.40 14.60 -10.19
N GLY A 580 0.25 15.49 -9.47
CA GLY A 580 -0.05 16.89 -9.20
C GLY A 580 -1.50 17.26 -8.95
N LYS A 581 -1.97 17.22 -7.68
CA LYS A 581 -3.33 17.69 -7.40
C LYS A 581 -3.59 18.02 -5.94
N VAL A 582 -4.03 19.24 -5.71
CA VAL A 582 -4.20 19.87 -4.42
C VAL A 582 -5.46 20.73 -4.43
N PRO A 583 -6.17 20.86 -3.35
CA PRO A 583 -7.43 21.62 -3.26
C PRO A 583 -7.27 23.08 -2.83
N SER A 584 -8.26 23.90 -3.14
CA SER A 584 -8.26 25.36 -2.99
C SER A 584 -9.55 25.97 -2.48
N ILE A 585 -9.55 27.22 -2.13
CA ILE A 585 -10.55 27.95 -1.38
C ILE A 585 -11.11 29.18 -2.08
N LEU A 586 -12.40 29.45 -1.83
CA LEU A 586 -13.01 30.71 -1.44
C LEU A 586 -13.72 30.45 -0.10
N ASP A 587 -13.23 30.98 1.01
CA ASP A 587 -13.74 30.74 2.37
C ASP A 587 -13.77 29.30 2.88
N ARG A 588 -13.22 28.33 2.13
CA ARG A 588 -13.31 26.88 2.40
C ARG A 588 -12.07 26.16 1.93
N VAL A 589 -11.67 25.06 2.58
CA VAL A 589 -10.55 24.20 2.18
C VAL A 589 -11.02 23.15 1.17
N TYR A 590 -10.27 22.91 0.11
CA TYR A 590 -10.60 21.96 -0.93
C TYR A 590 -9.57 20.82 -0.98
N LYS A 591 -10.00 19.65 -1.45
CA LYS A 591 -9.16 18.49 -1.74
C LYS A 591 -9.55 17.80 -3.03
N ARG A 592 -8.56 17.28 -3.75
CA ARG A 592 -8.80 16.42 -4.89
C ARG A 592 -9.06 14.96 -4.47
N HIS A 593 -10.08 14.34 -5.02
CA HIS A 593 -10.42 12.93 -4.83
C HIS A 593 -10.02 12.08 -6.06
N ARG A 594 -9.98 10.73 -5.93
CA ARG A 594 -9.64 9.76 -6.99
C ARG A 594 -10.31 10.00 -8.35
N ALA A 595 -11.47 10.64 -8.37
CA ALA A 595 -12.23 10.94 -9.57
C ALA A 595 -11.99 12.36 -10.11
N ASN A 596 -10.84 12.99 -9.81
CA ASN A 596 -10.60 14.40 -10.17
C ASN A 596 -11.65 15.37 -9.60
N GLN A 597 -12.18 15.10 -8.42
CA GLN A 597 -13.14 15.97 -7.74
C GLN A 597 -12.45 16.89 -6.74
N LEU A 598 -12.83 18.15 -6.69
CA LEU A 598 -12.56 19.05 -5.57
C LEU A 598 -13.66 18.88 -4.54
N ARG A 599 -13.31 18.85 -3.27
CA ARG A 599 -14.23 18.92 -2.15
C ARG A 599 -13.86 20.07 -1.26
N THR A 600 -14.86 20.88 -0.88
CA THR A 600 -14.70 21.90 0.13
C THR A 600 -14.65 21.28 1.52
N HIS A 601 -13.85 21.86 2.39
CA HIS A 601 -13.70 21.43 3.76
C HIS A 601 -13.78 22.65 4.69
N GLU A 602 -14.62 22.57 5.68
CA GLU A 602 -14.76 23.57 6.72
C GLU A 602 -13.71 23.40 7.82
N MET A 603 -13.13 22.19 7.92
CA MET A 603 -11.96 21.89 8.72
C MET A 603 -10.80 21.44 7.83
N ALA A 604 -9.59 21.72 8.25
CA ALA A 604 -8.43 21.18 7.57
C ALA A 604 -8.45 19.64 7.62
N PRO A 605 -8.13 19.01 6.50
CA PRO A 605 -8.06 17.55 6.44
C PRO A 605 -6.91 16.98 7.27
N ALA A 606 -6.95 15.68 7.58
CA ALA A 606 -5.85 15.00 8.25
C ALA A 606 -4.55 15.13 7.45
N MET A 607 -3.45 15.51 8.11
CA MET A 607 -2.12 15.56 7.51
C MET A 607 -1.62 14.14 7.28
N LEU A 608 -1.00 13.89 6.14
CA LEU A 608 -0.59 12.57 5.70
C LEU A 608 0.89 12.53 5.28
N ALA A 609 1.53 11.39 5.48
CA ALA A 609 2.95 11.18 5.23
C ALA A 609 3.42 11.41 3.79
N ASN A 610 2.54 11.30 2.82
CA ASN A 610 2.88 11.49 1.41
C ASN A 610 2.62 12.91 0.88
N MET A 611 2.32 13.86 1.74
CA MET A 611 2.27 15.27 1.38
C MET A 611 3.62 15.71 0.83
N GLY A 612 3.62 16.40 -0.31
CA GLY A 612 4.85 16.91 -0.93
C GLY A 612 5.65 15.90 -1.79
N THR A 613 5.29 14.61 -1.83
CA THR A 613 5.95 13.63 -2.71
C THR A 613 5.33 13.67 -4.12
N GLY A 614 5.74 14.62 -4.98
CA GLY A 614 5.38 14.66 -6.41
C GLY A 614 3.90 14.54 -6.80
N GLY A 615 3.04 14.07 -5.90
CA GLY A 615 1.61 13.82 -6.07
C GLY A 615 0.70 14.89 -5.49
N GLY A 616 1.25 15.86 -4.78
CA GLY A 616 0.55 17.08 -4.42
C GLY A 616 -0.68 16.91 -3.54
N MET A 617 -0.58 16.19 -2.42
CA MET A 617 -1.71 16.06 -1.47
C MET A 617 -1.65 17.04 -0.30
N VAL A 618 -0.86 18.08 -0.43
CA VAL A 618 -0.86 19.20 0.51
C VAL A 618 -2.16 20.00 0.33
N PRO A 619 -2.88 20.33 1.41
CA PRO A 619 -4.04 21.19 1.33
C PRO A 619 -3.73 22.54 0.67
N VAL A 620 -4.67 23.11 -0.05
CA VAL A 620 -4.54 24.36 -0.79
C VAL A 620 -5.60 25.33 -0.32
N ILE A 621 -5.24 26.58 -0.26
CA ILE A 621 -6.11 27.70 0.08
C ILE A 621 -6.17 28.67 -1.09
N LEU A 622 -7.28 29.40 -1.21
CA LEU A 622 -7.39 30.61 -2.03
C LEU A 622 -7.27 31.80 -1.11
N GLU A 623 -6.44 32.74 -1.48
CA GLU A 623 -6.33 34.00 -0.78
C GLU A 623 -6.69 35.15 -1.70
N GLU A 624 -7.40 36.15 -1.17
CA GLU A 624 -7.70 37.38 -1.86
C GLU A 624 -6.42 38.23 -1.94
N GLY A 625 -5.91 38.45 -3.16
CA GLY A 625 -4.95 39.48 -3.46
C GLY A 625 -5.68 40.70 -4.02
N GLU A 626 -4.99 41.84 -4.20
CA GLU A 626 -5.58 43.13 -4.57
C GLU A 626 -6.46 43.11 -5.85
N GLN A 627 -6.45 42.05 -6.65
CA GLN A 627 -7.31 41.90 -7.86
C GLN A 627 -7.61 40.47 -8.32
N VAL A 628 -7.00 39.40 -7.80
CA VAL A 628 -7.22 38.03 -8.29
C VAL A 628 -7.04 37.01 -7.15
N LEU A 629 -8.00 36.09 -7.03
CA LEU A 629 -7.87 34.91 -6.16
C LEU A 629 -6.80 33.97 -6.68
N ARG A 630 -5.78 33.66 -5.86
CA ARG A 630 -4.68 32.77 -6.20
C ARG A 630 -4.69 31.51 -5.33
N PRO A 631 -4.69 30.32 -5.92
CA PRO A 631 -4.58 29.08 -5.18
C PRO A 631 -3.14 28.81 -4.72
N ARG A 632 -2.96 28.42 -3.46
CA ARG A 632 -1.67 28.00 -2.91
C ARG A 632 -1.78 26.72 -2.08
N LYS A 633 -0.66 26.06 -1.89
CA LYS A 633 -0.54 24.94 -0.93
C LYS A 633 -0.41 25.49 0.48
N LEU A 634 -0.85 24.70 1.48
CA LEU A 634 -0.38 24.91 2.85
C LEU A 634 1.13 24.72 2.91
N THR A 635 1.80 25.55 3.70
CA THR A 635 3.22 25.37 4.00
C THR A 635 3.42 24.18 4.95
N GLU A 636 4.65 23.69 5.05
CA GLU A 636 5.01 22.64 6.02
C GLU A 636 4.73 23.11 7.46
N ARG A 637 4.94 24.39 7.73
CA ARG A 637 4.66 25.02 9.04
C ARG A 637 3.17 25.04 9.35
N GLU A 638 2.34 25.46 8.41
CA GLU A 638 0.89 25.43 8.56
C GLU A 638 0.36 24.00 8.76
N CYS A 639 0.93 23.02 8.06
CA CYS A 639 0.63 21.62 8.27
C CYS A 639 1.03 21.12 9.66
N ALA A 640 2.18 21.57 10.19
CA ALA A 640 2.62 21.24 11.54
C ALA A 640 1.70 21.85 12.62
N ARG A 641 1.26 23.11 12.46
CA ARG A 641 0.26 23.73 13.34
C ARG A 641 -1.05 22.95 13.38
N LEU A 642 -1.47 22.40 12.23
CA LEU A 642 -2.66 21.52 12.12
C LEU A 642 -2.47 20.15 12.79
N GLN A 643 -1.27 19.79 13.24
CA GLN A 643 -0.98 18.65 14.11
C GLN A 643 -0.69 19.10 15.56
N GLY A 644 -0.76 20.42 15.82
CA GLY A 644 -0.52 21.01 17.14
C GLY A 644 0.95 21.16 17.52
N PHE A 645 1.88 21.17 16.56
CA PHE A 645 3.28 21.50 16.81
C PHE A 645 3.45 23.02 16.95
N PRO A 646 4.34 23.48 17.83
CA PRO A 646 4.61 24.89 18.02
C PRO A 646 5.44 25.48 16.86
N ASP A 647 5.46 26.80 16.75
CA ASP A 647 6.09 27.50 15.61
C ASP A 647 7.62 27.41 15.61
N ASP A 648 8.23 27.25 16.77
CA ASP A 648 9.67 27.09 16.95
C ASP A 648 10.15 25.65 16.72
N PHE A 649 9.24 24.69 16.48
CA PHE A 649 9.60 23.31 16.17
C PHE A 649 10.35 23.23 14.84
N ALA A 650 11.63 22.88 14.86
CA ALA A 650 12.50 22.87 13.69
C ALA A 650 12.09 21.77 12.69
N LEU A 651 11.74 22.16 11.45
CA LEU A 651 11.39 21.25 10.36
C LEU A 651 12.38 21.33 9.20
N ASP A 652 13.06 22.45 9.04
CA ASP A 652 13.89 22.83 7.90
C ASP A 652 15.25 22.10 7.82
N VAL A 653 15.51 21.20 8.73
CA VAL A 653 16.69 20.31 8.74
C VAL A 653 16.62 19.23 7.65
N VAL A 654 15.46 19.05 7.03
CA VAL A 654 15.24 18.10 5.93
C VAL A 654 14.50 18.78 4.79
N SER A 655 14.47 18.13 3.60
CA SER A 655 13.77 18.70 2.44
C SER A 655 12.26 18.84 2.66
N SER A 656 11.61 19.81 2.01
CA SER A 656 10.16 20.07 2.03
C SER A 656 9.31 18.80 1.94
N THR A 657 9.60 17.92 0.98
CA THR A 657 8.91 16.63 0.83
C THR A 657 9.01 15.75 2.08
N ARG A 658 10.18 15.74 2.75
CA ARG A 658 10.40 14.96 3.98
C ARG A 658 9.73 15.60 5.18
N GLN A 659 9.63 16.93 5.22
CA GLN A 659 8.88 17.65 6.25
C GLN A 659 7.38 17.28 6.19
N TYR A 660 6.74 17.37 5.01
CA TYR A 660 5.33 16.95 4.84
C TYR A 660 5.10 15.49 5.24
N LYS A 661 6.03 14.59 4.85
CA LYS A 661 5.97 13.17 5.23
C LYS A 661 6.00 12.99 6.75
N ALA A 662 6.93 13.65 7.43
CA ALA A 662 7.10 13.54 8.87
C ALA A 662 5.89 14.10 9.64
N VAL A 663 5.38 15.26 9.22
CA VAL A 663 4.17 15.88 9.80
C VAL A 663 2.95 14.97 9.62
N GLY A 664 2.78 14.39 8.41
CA GLY A 664 1.65 13.51 8.12
C GLY A 664 1.65 12.21 8.94
N ASN A 665 2.84 11.66 9.23
CA ASN A 665 3.00 10.45 10.05
C ASN A 665 2.86 10.73 11.56
N SER A 666 2.94 11.98 11.97
CA SER A 666 2.91 12.31 13.40
C SER A 666 1.51 12.19 14.00
N VAL A 667 1.44 12.04 15.31
CA VAL A 667 0.20 12.15 16.08
C VAL A 667 -0.26 13.61 16.18
N CYS A 668 -1.54 13.84 16.45
CA CYS A 668 -2.04 15.14 16.87
C CYS A 668 -1.58 15.39 18.32
N VAL A 669 -0.61 16.29 18.51
CA VAL A 669 0.08 16.50 19.79
C VAL A 669 -0.90 16.84 20.94
N PRO A 670 -1.85 17.80 20.81
CA PRO A 670 -2.77 18.12 21.91
C PRO A 670 -3.73 16.97 22.23
N LEU A 671 -4.11 16.14 21.24
CA LEU A 671 -4.95 14.98 21.49
C LEU A 671 -4.19 13.90 22.26
N ALA A 672 -2.96 13.59 21.82
CA ALA A 672 -2.09 12.64 22.49
C ALA A 672 -1.78 13.09 23.92
N GLU A 673 -1.50 14.37 24.15
CA GLU A 673 -1.31 14.96 25.49
C GLU A 673 -2.51 14.73 26.39
N ARG A 674 -3.74 14.98 25.91
CA ARG A 674 -4.96 14.75 26.70
C ARG A 674 -5.12 13.29 27.10
N VAL A 675 -4.84 12.36 26.16
CA VAL A 675 -4.90 10.91 26.45
C VAL A 675 -3.84 10.53 27.49
N ILE A 676 -2.60 11.02 27.34
CA ILE A 676 -1.52 10.73 28.28
C ILE A 676 -1.85 11.27 29.67
N ARG A 677 -2.29 12.53 29.79
CA ARG A 677 -2.67 13.12 31.10
C ARG A 677 -3.78 12.33 31.78
N ALA A 678 -4.78 11.91 31.04
CA ALA A 678 -5.87 11.10 31.56
C ALA A 678 -5.38 9.70 31.96
N ALA A 679 -4.52 9.06 31.18
CA ALA A 679 -3.96 7.76 31.49
C ALA A 679 -3.04 7.80 32.74
N LEU A 680 -2.31 8.90 32.97
CA LEU A 680 -1.44 9.06 34.13
C LEU A 680 -2.19 9.03 35.48
N THR A 681 -3.48 9.37 35.49
CA THR A 681 -4.30 9.25 36.72
C THR A 681 -4.45 7.78 37.17
N LEU A 682 -4.15 6.83 36.34
CA LEU A 682 -4.12 5.41 36.72
C LEU A 682 -2.86 5.07 37.55
N LEU A 683 -1.83 5.89 37.55
CA LEU A 683 -0.61 5.63 38.31
C LEU A 683 -0.65 6.27 39.71
N ASP A 684 -1.58 7.21 39.94
CA ASP A 684 -1.85 7.76 41.24
C ASP A 684 -2.66 6.73 42.11
#